data_7489f89924196aa46ca46ad92f7a7d19
#
_entry.id   7489f89924196aa46ca46ad92f7a7d19
#
_cell.length_a   1.000
_cell.length_b   1.000
_cell.length_c   1.000
_cell.angle_alpha   90.00
_cell.angle_beta   90.00
_cell.angle_gamma   90.00
#
_symmetry.space_group_name_H-M   'P 1'
#
loop_
_entity.id
_entity.type
_entity.pdbx_description
1 polymer ?
#
loop_
_entity_poly.entity_id
_entity_poly.type
_entity_poly.pdbx_seq_one_letter_code
_entity_poly.pdbx_strand_id
1 'polypeptide(L)'
;MKNRRRKEAGSGAMMKPLRLVFLISVAWLSICSSQTTTLGAQPRGMTPADTLRVANVGEAQIAPDGSAVCYTVSTVEGNATRASLWCAHLGDERAASLAASPASPPRRAPLQVLGGDWNVSRPRWSPDGRRLAFVATRGEQSGLWVVSPPRGERPSSPPPQPRFVAPVRSTNFHLPYAGESFAWSPDGRRLAFVHATEEAQDDGAAITALNPTTADRARRDDPRLVDRIQYKSRTAFSDTLRTHVWLVDVDDASPTPRQLTFGSHYDHALTWNPRGEEVAFLSNHENDPDAVNNSDIFAVSTAADARVRRLTETRGCEYDPAWSPDGKLIAYTATTRDVTTIDSVAEDTHVWVIDAAGGTPARGRELTAAQDRRARSPRWHSDGRTIFFLAGDRGQTFIYRVRTDESTVAPLFNEQSPLATPARDAAPGYVRPFKLPPSQVGGFSVSQTAAATSPAVERFAFTMADAAHAPEVYTLRAAATSPPLRVVQRVSDHNGALLRSVSLVEPQEVRFRSFDGTNVQGWLMKPVNFRETERYPLILAIHGGPHGMYGYSFNAAFQTYAARGYAVLFINPRGSTGYGQKFSDGTLREWGGGDYRDLMAGVDESLRRFSWIDRGRMGVTGGSYGGFMTNWIITQTTRFRAAVASASVSNLVSFYSTSLYQDLIHAEFGGFPWDDYDLLWRWSPLRYARSVETPTLFIHGELDNDVHITQAEEMYMALRRRGVETVLARYPREGHGFREPRHREDALERTIGWFDKYLK
;
A
#
# COMPACT_ATOMS: atom_id res chain seq x y z
N MET A 1 74.26 18.22 5.58
CA MET A 1 75.67 17.69 5.72
C MET A 1 75.73 16.39 4.95
N LYS A 2 76.48 16.52 3.84
CA LYS A 2 77.62 15.71 3.36
C LYS A 2 77.29 14.22 3.12
N ASN A 3 77.16 13.85 1.85
CA ASN A 3 78.25 13.42 0.95
C ASN A 3 78.70 11.98 1.26
N ARG A 4 78.92 11.07 0.37
CA ARG A 4 79.50 10.93 -0.99
C ARG A 4 79.61 9.43 -1.32
N ARG A 5 79.21 9.07 -2.54
CA ARG A 5 80.17 8.63 -3.65
C ARG A 5 80.75 7.23 -3.50
N ARG A 6 80.56 6.47 -4.53
CA ARG A 6 81.36 5.98 -5.66
C ARG A 6 81.93 4.57 -5.40
N LYS A 7 82.15 3.68 -6.28
CA LYS A 7 82.42 3.62 -7.73
C LYS A 7 82.55 2.16 -8.17
N GLU A 8 82.16 1.82 -9.38
CA GLU A 8 82.97 1.21 -10.48
C GLU A 8 83.60 -0.19 -10.23
N ALA A 9 83.76 -1.14 -11.11
CA ALA A 9 83.76 -1.37 -12.52
C ALA A 9 84.09 -2.87 -12.66
N GLY A 10 83.98 -3.60 -13.68
CA GLY A 10 83.99 -3.46 -15.08
C GLY A 10 84.39 -4.78 -15.72
N SER A 11 84.23 -4.86 -17.02
CA SER A 11 84.87 -5.72 -18.04
C SER A 11 84.43 -7.20 -18.08
N GLY A 12 84.16 -7.84 -19.18
CA GLY A 12 84.37 -7.55 -20.59
C GLY A 12 84.66 -8.83 -21.30
N ALA A 13 84.27 -8.96 -22.53
CA ALA A 13 84.75 -9.83 -23.62
C ALA A 13 83.82 -10.99 -24.00
N MET A 14 83.10 -10.94 -25.04
CA MET A 14 83.37 -11.06 -26.47
C MET A 14 83.58 -12.47 -27.05
N MET A 15 82.74 -12.72 -28.03
CA MET A 15 82.87 -13.43 -29.32
C MET A 15 82.26 -14.79 -29.57
N LYS A 16 81.14 -14.77 -30.30
CA LYS A 16 80.76 -15.32 -31.65
C LYS A 16 81.18 -16.76 -32.03
N PRO A 17 80.57 -17.27 -33.14
CA PRO A 17 79.26 -17.93 -33.32
C PRO A 17 79.44 -19.32 -33.96
N LEU A 18 78.37 -20.16 -34.03
CA LEU A 18 78.25 -21.16 -35.10
C LEU A 18 76.83 -21.62 -35.38
N ARG A 19 76.57 -21.74 -36.62
CA ARG A 19 75.40 -22.04 -37.45
C ARG A 19 74.64 -23.32 -37.11
N LEU A 20 73.26 -23.20 -37.13
CA LEU A 20 72.36 -23.74 -38.13
C LEU A 20 72.22 -25.27 -38.23
N VAL A 21 71.13 -25.83 -37.76
CA VAL A 21 70.33 -26.90 -38.46
C VAL A 21 68.83 -26.78 -38.16
N PHE A 22 68.04 -26.70 -39.23
CA PHE A 22 66.54 -26.75 -39.23
C PHE A 22 66.08 -28.12 -38.83
N LEU A 23 65.05 -28.18 -37.90
CA LEU A 23 64.10 -29.27 -37.85
C LEU A 23 62.72 -28.68 -37.42
N ILE A 24 61.78 -28.73 -38.36
CA ILE A 24 60.42 -28.35 -38.23
C ILE A 24 59.76 -29.42 -37.37
N SER A 25 59.25 -29.04 -36.17
CA SER A 25 58.27 -29.80 -35.41
C SER A 25 57.08 -28.92 -35.19
N VAL A 26 55.97 -29.26 -35.88
CA VAL A 26 54.68 -28.67 -35.74
C VAL A 26 54.14 -29.07 -34.35
N ALA A 27 54.20 -28.16 -33.39
CA ALA A 27 53.51 -28.29 -32.12
C ALA A 27 52.19 -27.58 -32.23
N TRP A 28 51.12 -28.34 -32.17
CA TRP A 28 49.75 -27.86 -31.95
C TRP A 28 49.71 -27.17 -30.57
N LEU A 29 49.67 -25.84 -30.55
CA LEU A 29 49.26 -25.10 -29.38
C LEU A 29 47.74 -25.19 -29.28
N SER A 30 47.23 -26.09 -28.44
CA SER A 30 45.90 -26.04 -27.93
C SER A 30 45.74 -24.79 -27.06
N ILE A 31 45.11 -23.76 -27.61
CA ILE A 31 44.64 -22.61 -26.84
C ILE A 31 43.46 -23.13 -25.99
N CYS A 32 43.77 -23.60 -24.78
CA CYS A 32 42.79 -23.66 -23.72
C CYS A 32 42.38 -22.23 -23.38
N SER A 33 41.33 -21.72 -24.03
CA SER A 33 40.57 -20.61 -23.49
C SER A 33 39.95 -21.08 -22.18
N SER A 34 40.64 -20.81 -21.07
CA SER A 34 40.02 -20.84 -19.75
C SER A 34 38.86 -19.83 -19.76
N GLN A 35 37.68 -20.31 -20.07
CA GLN A 35 36.48 -19.62 -19.66
C GLN A 35 36.54 -19.59 -18.13
N THR A 36 37.00 -18.48 -17.57
CA THR A 36 36.71 -18.10 -16.21
C THR A 36 35.21 -17.92 -16.15
N THR A 37 34.50 -19.01 -15.85
CA THR A 37 33.19 -18.93 -15.25
C THR A 37 33.41 -18.11 -13.98
N THR A 38 33.06 -16.81 -14.05
CA THR A 38 32.83 -16.02 -12.87
C THR A 38 31.76 -16.78 -12.09
N LEU A 39 32.18 -17.49 -11.06
CA LEU A 39 31.30 -17.96 -10.00
C LEU A 39 30.58 -16.71 -9.52
N GLY A 40 29.32 -16.51 -9.96
CA GLY A 40 28.49 -15.45 -9.47
C GLY A 40 28.52 -15.52 -7.95
N ALA A 41 28.85 -14.40 -7.30
CA ALA A 41 28.83 -14.33 -5.85
C ALA A 41 27.49 -14.91 -5.35
N GLN A 42 27.54 -15.84 -4.39
CA GLN A 42 26.31 -16.39 -3.83
C GLN A 42 25.44 -15.24 -3.29
N PRO A 43 24.13 -15.28 -3.53
CA PRO A 43 23.25 -14.23 -3.04
C PRO A 43 23.41 -14.08 -1.52
N ARG A 44 23.66 -12.87 -1.06
CA ARG A 44 23.76 -12.55 0.38
C ARG A 44 22.41 -12.35 1.01
N GLY A 45 22.32 -12.42 2.31
CA GLY A 45 21.10 -12.04 3.04
C GLY A 45 20.74 -10.56 2.84
N MET A 46 19.46 -10.23 2.94
CA MET A 46 18.95 -8.86 2.87
C MET A 46 19.37 -8.03 4.08
N THR A 47 19.72 -6.76 3.87
CA THR A 47 20.16 -5.82 4.92
C THR A 47 19.12 -4.70 5.12
N PRO A 48 19.16 -3.92 6.23
CA PRO A 48 18.32 -2.74 6.40
C PRO A 48 18.43 -1.74 5.23
N ALA A 49 19.64 -1.46 4.74
CA ALA A 49 19.85 -0.59 3.57
C ALA A 49 19.17 -1.12 2.29
N ASP A 50 19.07 -2.43 2.10
CA ASP A 50 18.38 -2.99 0.93
C ASP A 50 16.88 -2.72 0.97
N THR A 51 16.28 -2.55 2.16
CA THR A 51 14.85 -2.22 2.29
C THR A 51 14.52 -0.88 1.64
N LEU A 52 15.47 0.06 1.64
CA LEU A 52 15.35 1.36 0.98
C LEU A 52 15.49 1.29 -0.54
N ARG A 53 16.08 0.22 -1.06
CA ARG A 53 16.26 -0.02 -2.50
C ARG A 53 15.07 -0.70 -3.15
N VAL A 54 14.14 -1.22 -2.35
CA VAL A 54 12.89 -1.80 -2.86
C VAL A 54 12.03 -0.69 -3.44
N ALA A 55 11.83 -0.71 -4.75
CA ALA A 55 10.94 0.22 -5.43
C ALA A 55 9.47 -0.12 -5.11
N ASN A 56 8.68 0.90 -4.76
CA ASN A 56 7.24 0.74 -4.61
C ASN A 56 6.55 1.01 -5.95
N VAL A 57 6.04 -0.05 -6.56
CA VAL A 57 5.33 0.01 -7.86
C VAL A 57 3.83 0.01 -7.58
N GLY A 58 3.14 1.02 -8.08
CA GLY A 58 1.72 1.24 -7.78
C GLY A 58 0.91 1.84 -8.91
N GLU A 59 -0.38 2.00 -8.67
CA GLU A 59 -1.33 2.74 -9.51
C GLU A 59 -1.34 2.34 -11.00
N ALA A 60 -1.32 1.04 -11.29
CA ALA A 60 -1.33 0.54 -12.66
C ALA A 60 -2.65 0.88 -13.38
N GLN A 61 -2.57 1.66 -14.47
CA GLN A 61 -3.69 2.14 -15.26
C GLN A 61 -3.56 1.68 -16.71
N ILE A 62 -4.47 0.80 -17.14
CA ILE A 62 -4.55 0.35 -18.53
C ILE A 62 -5.25 1.41 -19.37
N ALA A 63 -4.74 1.66 -20.58
CA ALA A 63 -5.40 2.53 -21.52
C ALA A 63 -6.80 1.99 -21.89
N PRO A 64 -7.80 2.84 -22.20
CA PRO A 64 -9.14 2.39 -22.56
C PRO A 64 -9.17 1.35 -23.68
N ASP A 65 -8.28 1.45 -24.67
CA ASP A 65 -8.14 0.51 -25.79
C ASP A 65 -7.30 -0.74 -25.45
N GLY A 66 -6.76 -0.81 -24.23
CA GLY A 66 -5.92 -1.92 -23.77
C GLY A 66 -4.51 -1.95 -24.38
N SER A 67 -4.07 -0.91 -25.07
CA SER A 67 -2.78 -0.87 -25.81
C SER A 67 -1.57 -0.57 -24.94
N ALA A 68 -1.76 0.06 -23.79
CA ALA A 68 -0.68 0.49 -22.89
C ALA A 68 -1.09 0.44 -21.43
N VAL A 69 -0.11 0.36 -20.54
CA VAL A 69 -0.27 0.51 -19.09
C VAL A 69 0.67 1.59 -18.60
N CYS A 70 0.15 2.61 -17.91
CA CYS A 70 0.95 3.59 -17.18
C CYS A 70 0.82 3.36 -15.68
N TYR A 71 1.89 3.62 -14.91
CA TYR A 71 1.96 3.33 -13.49
C TYR A 71 3.02 4.20 -12.81
N THR A 72 2.98 4.25 -11.49
CA THR A 72 3.98 4.98 -10.69
C THR A 72 5.04 4.06 -10.11
N VAL A 73 6.25 4.58 -9.98
CA VAL A 73 7.37 3.90 -9.31
C VAL A 73 7.99 4.88 -8.32
N SER A 74 7.88 4.56 -7.03
CA SER A 74 8.50 5.34 -5.98
C SER A 74 9.83 4.71 -5.56
N THR A 75 10.90 5.51 -5.58
CA THR A 75 12.26 5.13 -5.17
C THR A 75 12.81 6.12 -4.16
N VAL A 76 13.79 5.67 -3.40
CA VAL A 76 14.52 6.53 -2.46
C VAL A 76 15.68 7.21 -3.19
N GLU A 77 15.72 8.53 -3.10
CA GLU A 77 16.79 9.38 -3.63
C GLU A 77 17.31 10.27 -2.50
N GLY A 78 18.51 9.96 -1.99
CA GLY A 78 19.06 10.63 -0.82
C GLY A 78 18.22 10.37 0.44
N ASN A 79 17.68 11.41 1.06
CA ASN A 79 16.77 11.29 2.22
C ASN A 79 15.32 11.61 1.87
N ALA A 80 14.90 11.39 0.63
CA ALA A 80 13.54 11.59 0.17
C ALA A 80 13.05 10.40 -0.67
N THR A 81 11.74 10.20 -0.69
CA THR A 81 11.08 9.26 -1.61
C THR A 81 10.48 10.07 -2.75
N ARG A 82 10.77 9.67 -3.99
CA ARG A 82 10.25 10.30 -5.21
C ARG A 82 9.48 9.31 -6.07
N ALA A 83 8.37 9.75 -6.62
CA ALA A 83 7.53 8.96 -7.50
C ALA A 83 7.65 9.44 -8.95
N SER A 84 7.99 8.53 -9.84
CA SER A 84 8.13 8.71 -11.27
C SER A 84 6.99 8.04 -12.03
N LEU A 85 6.69 8.51 -13.25
CA LEU A 85 5.68 7.96 -14.15
C LEU A 85 6.35 7.09 -15.22
N TRP A 86 5.86 5.86 -15.35
CA TRP A 86 6.31 4.88 -16.33
C TRP A 86 5.16 4.40 -17.18
N CYS A 87 5.41 4.10 -18.45
CA CYS A 87 4.43 3.50 -19.34
C CYS A 87 5.04 2.33 -20.11
N ALA A 88 4.26 1.27 -20.29
CA ALA A 88 4.61 0.10 -21.07
C ALA A 88 3.57 -0.10 -22.20
N HIS A 89 4.03 -0.30 -23.42
CA HIS A 89 3.21 -0.70 -24.54
C HIS A 89 2.97 -2.21 -24.52
N LEU A 90 1.72 -2.62 -24.68
CA LEU A 90 1.35 -4.03 -24.68
C LEU A 90 1.43 -4.67 -26.10
N GLY A 91 1.65 -3.84 -27.15
CA GLY A 91 1.79 -4.26 -28.54
C GLY A 91 0.48 -4.60 -29.24
N ASP A 92 0.48 -4.56 -30.58
CA ASP A 92 -0.61 -5.09 -31.41
C ASP A 92 -0.52 -6.61 -31.42
N GLU A 93 -1.30 -7.27 -30.59
CA GLU A 93 -1.28 -8.73 -30.43
C GLU A 93 -1.92 -9.50 -31.60
N ARG A 94 -2.34 -8.83 -32.67
CA ARG A 94 -2.69 -9.50 -33.95
C ARG A 94 -1.48 -10.17 -34.59
N ALA A 95 -0.26 -9.73 -34.24
CA ALA A 95 1.00 -10.24 -34.82
C ALA A 95 1.99 -10.80 -33.78
N ALA A 96 1.76 -10.63 -32.48
CA ALA A 96 2.72 -11.04 -31.46
C ALA A 96 2.33 -12.38 -30.82
N SER A 97 3.13 -13.39 -31.11
CA SER A 97 3.10 -14.69 -30.46
C SER A 97 3.10 -14.55 -28.92
N LEU A 98 2.29 -15.36 -28.31
CA LEU A 98 2.02 -15.53 -26.87
C LEU A 98 3.23 -16.02 -26.05
N ALA A 99 4.40 -15.42 -26.11
CA ALA A 99 5.62 -16.00 -25.55
C ALA A 99 6.31 -15.17 -24.46
N ALA A 100 5.91 -15.22 -23.21
CA ALA A 100 6.74 -14.90 -22.03
C ALA A 100 6.19 -15.54 -20.75
N SER A 101 7.07 -16.10 -19.90
CA SER A 101 6.71 -16.59 -18.55
C SER A 101 6.48 -15.40 -17.60
N PRO A 102 5.57 -15.45 -16.62
CA PRO A 102 5.42 -14.43 -15.57
C PRO A 102 6.70 -14.21 -14.75
N ALA A 103 7.57 -15.20 -14.65
CA ALA A 103 8.89 -15.09 -14.02
C ALA A 103 9.95 -14.47 -14.95
N SER A 104 9.62 -14.20 -16.22
CA SER A 104 10.56 -13.62 -17.18
C SER A 104 10.44 -12.11 -17.21
N PRO A 105 11.55 -11.35 -17.40
CA PRO A 105 11.49 -9.91 -17.59
C PRO A 105 10.57 -9.55 -18.76
N PRO A 106 9.93 -8.37 -18.75
CA PRO A 106 9.04 -7.94 -19.81
C PRO A 106 9.75 -7.98 -21.17
N ARG A 107 9.00 -8.30 -22.22
CA ARG A 107 9.54 -8.36 -23.59
C ARG A 107 10.14 -7.04 -24.06
N ARG A 108 9.58 -5.94 -23.58
CA ARG A 108 10.01 -4.57 -23.82
C ARG A 108 10.09 -3.87 -22.47
N ALA A 109 11.19 -3.19 -22.23
CA ALA A 109 11.34 -2.40 -21.01
C ALA A 109 10.30 -1.25 -21.02
N PRO A 110 9.62 -1.02 -19.90
CA PRO A 110 8.80 0.18 -19.74
C PRO A 110 9.62 1.45 -19.96
N LEU A 111 8.98 2.49 -20.48
CA LEU A 111 9.59 3.80 -20.67
C LEU A 111 9.27 4.69 -19.48
N GLN A 112 10.27 5.34 -18.92
CA GLN A 112 10.08 6.42 -17.96
C GLN A 112 9.60 7.67 -18.71
N VAL A 113 8.36 8.08 -18.43
CA VAL A 113 7.74 9.26 -19.03
C VAL A 113 8.13 10.52 -18.27
N LEU A 114 8.11 10.45 -16.93
CA LEU A 114 8.48 11.53 -16.03
C LEU A 114 9.32 10.99 -14.86
N GLY A 115 10.34 11.75 -14.47
CA GLY A 115 11.23 11.44 -13.34
C GLY A 115 12.04 12.66 -12.96
N GLY A 116 13.09 12.52 -12.15
CA GLY A 116 13.92 13.62 -11.68
C GLY A 116 13.19 14.54 -10.70
N ASP A 117 12.89 15.77 -11.08
CA ASP A 117 12.23 16.78 -10.25
C ASP A 117 10.70 16.57 -10.09
N TRP A 118 10.14 15.58 -10.77
CA TRP A 118 8.72 15.23 -10.66
C TRP A 118 8.46 14.32 -9.46
N ASN A 119 7.32 14.56 -8.79
CA ASN A 119 6.74 13.65 -7.83
C ASN A 119 5.29 13.37 -8.24
N VAL A 120 5.04 12.23 -8.90
CA VAL A 120 3.81 11.92 -9.64
C VAL A 120 2.94 10.95 -8.84
N SER A 121 1.63 11.18 -8.86
CA SER A 121 0.62 10.28 -8.30
C SER A 121 -0.66 10.28 -9.12
N ARG A 122 -1.47 9.25 -8.95
CA ARG A 122 -2.82 9.11 -9.51
C ARG A 122 -2.90 9.31 -11.02
N PRO A 123 -2.12 8.59 -11.86
CA PRO A 123 -2.27 8.68 -13.30
C PRO A 123 -3.65 8.16 -13.76
N ARG A 124 -4.35 8.90 -14.64
CA ARG A 124 -5.66 8.51 -15.18
C ARG A 124 -5.72 8.83 -16.66
N TRP A 125 -6.03 7.83 -17.48
CA TRP A 125 -6.22 7.99 -18.92
C TRP A 125 -7.47 8.80 -19.25
N SER A 126 -7.38 9.66 -20.27
CA SER A 126 -8.56 10.22 -20.91
C SER A 126 -9.39 9.11 -21.60
N PRO A 127 -10.72 9.24 -21.73
CA PRO A 127 -11.57 8.20 -22.32
C PRO A 127 -11.17 7.81 -23.74
N ASP A 128 -10.59 8.72 -24.53
CA ASP A 128 -10.05 8.45 -25.87
C ASP A 128 -8.66 7.78 -25.87
N GLY A 129 -8.08 7.57 -24.69
CA GLY A 129 -6.75 6.97 -24.49
C GLY A 129 -5.58 7.82 -25.01
N ARG A 130 -5.78 9.09 -25.36
CA ARG A 130 -4.73 9.94 -25.95
C ARG A 130 -3.93 10.71 -24.94
N ARG A 131 -4.51 11.02 -23.80
CA ARG A 131 -3.93 11.84 -22.75
C ARG A 131 -3.95 11.10 -21.41
N LEU A 132 -3.03 11.47 -20.55
CA LEU A 132 -2.94 11.01 -19.17
C LEU A 132 -2.95 12.24 -18.27
N ALA A 133 -3.94 12.35 -17.39
CA ALA A 133 -3.94 13.31 -16.30
C ALA A 133 -3.32 12.67 -15.06
N PHE A 134 -2.67 13.47 -14.24
CA PHE A 134 -2.05 13.04 -12.97
C PHE A 134 -1.90 14.21 -12.03
N VAL A 135 -1.80 13.92 -10.74
CA VAL A 135 -1.40 14.90 -9.73
C VAL A 135 0.12 14.84 -9.59
N ALA A 136 0.76 15.99 -9.62
CA ALA A 136 2.20 16.05 -9.39
C ALA A 136 2.63 17.37 -8.76
N THR A 137 3.77 17.28 -8.06
CA THR A 137 4.54 18.44 -7.63
C THR A 137 5.83 18.48 -8.43
N ARG A 138 6.17 19.67 -8.96
CA ARG A 138 7.42 19.98 -9.63
C ARG A 138 7.93 21.33 -9.13
N GLY A 139 9.02 21.33 -8.39
CA GLY A 139 9.45 22.53 -7.67
C GLY A 139 8.38 22.99 -6.67
N GLU A 140 7.95 24.24 -6.78
CA GLU A 140 6.88 24.82 -5.94
C GLU A 140 5.48 24.62 -6.53
N GLN A 141 5.36 24.14 -7.77
CA GLN A 141 4.09 23.99 -8.46
C GLN A 141 3.49 22.62 -8.19
N SER A 142 2.36 22.59 -7.49
CA SER A 142 1.58 21.38 -7.18
C SER A 142 0.20 21.46 -7.81
N GLY A 143 -0.26 20.39 -8.48
CA GLY A 143 -1.58 20.38 -9.08
C GLY A 143 -1.81 19.27 -10.10
N LEU A 144 -2.83 19.49 -10.92
CA LEU A 144 -3.20 18.63 -12.05
C LEU A 144 -2.37 18.97 -13.28
N TRP A 145 -1.84 17.93 -13.87
CA TRP A 145 -1.05 17.98 -15.09
C TRP A 145 -1.61 17.00 -16.11
N VAL A 146 -1.41 17.30 -17.37
CA VAL A 146 -1.79 16.43 -18.49
C VAL A 146 -0.61 16.24 -19.42
N VAL A 147 -0.38 14.99 -19.83
CA VAL A 147 0.64 14.62 -20.79
C VAL A 147 0.06 13.69 -21.87
N SER A 148 0.60 13.70 -23.07
CA SER A 148 0.37 12.68 -24.09
C SER A 148 1.52 11.68 -24.03
N PRO A 149 1.33 10.48 -23.44
CA PRO A 149 2.40 9.50 -23.37
C PRO A 149 2.86 9.05 -24.75
N PRO A 150 4.13 8.70 -24.94
CA PRO A 150 4.61 8.17 -26.22
C PRO A 150 3.87 6.87 -26.56
N ARG A 151 3.40 6.75 -27.80
CA ARG A 151 2.67 5.55 -28.30
C ARG A 151 3.58 4.59 -29.07
N GLY A 152 4.87 4.81 -29.08
CA GLY A 152 5.86 4.02 -29.79
C GLY A 152 6.85 3.32 -28.88
N GLU A 153 7.67 2.45 -29.48
CA GLU A 153 8.69 1.64 -28.80
C GLU A 153 9.93 2.43 -28.44
N ARG A 154 10.07 3.64 -28.94
CA ARG A 154 11.22 4.52 -28.72
C ARG A 154 10.80 5.76 -27.94
N PRO A 155 11.69 6.28 -27.08
CA PRO A 155 11.45 7.59 -26.49
C PRO A 155 11.15 8.60 -27.60
N SER A 156 10.08 9.37 -27.43
CA SER A 156 9.80 10.48 -28.34
C SER A 156 10.92 11.52 -28.23
N SER A 157 11.31 12.08 -29.38
CA SER A 157 12.26 13.20 -29.41
C SER A 157 11.54 14.39 -30.08
N PRO A 158 11.23 15.46 -29.37
CA PRO A 158 11.51 15.71 -27.93
C PRO A 158 10.66 14.85 -27.00
N PRO A 159 11.07 14.68 -25.71
CA PRO A 159 10.28 13.99 -24.72
C PRO A 159 8.91 14.70 -24.51
N PRO A 160 7.85 13.98 -24.10
CA PRO A 160 6.54 14.56 -23.89
C PRO A 160 6.63 15.67 -22.83
N GLN A 161 6.01 16.82 -23.15
CA GLN A 161 5.97 17.97 -22.24
C GLN A 161 4.63 17.98 -21.51
N PRO A 162 4.62 17.77 -20.19
CA PRO A 162 3.40 17.90 -19.40
C PRO A 162 2.92 19.36 -19.36
N ARG A 163 1.60 19.52 -19.49
CA ARG A 163 0.94 20.83 -19.36
C ARG A 163 0.27 20.91 -17.97
N PHE A 164 0.51 21.99 -17.26
CA PHE A 164 -0.21 22.32 -16.04
C PHE A 164 -1.65 22.72 -16.37
N VAL A 165 -2.61 22.19 -15.61
CA VAL A 165 -4.05 22.42 -15.87
C VAL A 165 -4.69 23.19 -14.72
N ALA A 166 -4.45 22.79 -13.48
CA ALA A 166 -5.04 23.45 -12.32
C ALA A 166 -4.21 23.23 -11.05
N PRO A 167 -4.14 24.21 -10.15
CA PRO A 167 -3.60 23.97 -8.82
C PRO A 167 -4.50 23.01 -8.07
N VAL A 168 -3.88 22.12 -7.26
CA VAL A 168 -4.61 21.27 -6.32
C VAL A 168 -4.03 21.50 -4.94
N ARG A 169 -4.85 22.04 -4.06
CA ARG A 169 -4.57 22.17 -2.63
C ARG A 169 -5.36 21.10 -1.88
N SER A 170 -4.74 20.41 -0.95
CA SER A 170 -5.39 19.44 -0.07
C SER A 170 -5.57 20.05 1.31
N THR A 171 -6.63 19.69 2.01
CA THR A 171 -6.73 19.83 3.45
C THR A 171 -5.87 18.78 4.14
N ASN A 172 -5.41 19.08 5.34
CA ASN A 172 -4.84 18.06 6.21
C ASN A 172 -5.89 17.49 7.20
N PHE A 173 -7.13 17.99 7.16
CA PHE A 173 -8.24 17.38 7.89
C PHE A 173 -8.37 15.91 7.48
N HIS A 174 -8.49 15.02 8.47
CA HIS A 174 -8.51 13.60 8.18
C HIS A 174 -9.91 13.15 7.76
N LEU A 175 -10.02 12.73 6.50
CA LEU A 175 -11.26 12.26 5.88
C LEU A 175 -11.18 10.75 5.61
N PRO A 176 -12.31 10.04 5.56
CA PRO A 176 -12.36 8.63 5.14
C PRO A 176 -12.11 8.53 3.62
N TYR A 177 -10.84 8.65 3.22
CA TYR A 177 -10.47 8.67 1.81
C TYR A 177 -10.56 7.29 1.16
N ALA A 178 -11.62 7.07 0.40
CA ALA A 178 -11.67 6.02 -0.59
C ALA A 178 -12.38 6.53 -1.85
N GLY A 179 -11.68 6.59 -2.98
CA GLY A 179 -12.21 7.05 -4.25
C GLY A 179 -11.27 7.97 -5.02
N GLU A 180 -11.74 8.47 -6.15
CA GLU A 180 -10.96 9.30 -7.05
C GLU A 180 -10.97 10.76 -6.60
N SER A 181 -9.81 11.40 -6.52
CA SER A 181 -9.72 12.85 -6.21
C SER A 181 -9.87 13.73 -7.45
N PHE A 182 -9.81 13.17 -8.64
CA PHE A 182 -10.16 13.80 -9.89
C PHE A 182 -10.61 12.75 -10.91
N ALA A 183 -11.39 13.16 -11.90
CA ALA A 183 -11.87 12.28 -12.95
C ALA A 183 -12.06 13.04 -14.27
N TRP A 184 -11.78 12.36 -15.39
CA TRP A 184 -12.06 12.86 -16.73
C TRP A 184 -13.55 12.86 -17.05
N SER A 185 -14.05 13.92 -17.69
CA SER A 185 -15.37 13.89 -18.31
C SER A 185 -15.42 12.84 -19.44
N PRO A 186 -16.60 12.27 -19.74
CA PRO A 186 -16.73 11.23 -20.77
C PRO A 186 -16.27 11.65 -22.18
N ASP A 187 -16.37 12.94 -22.49
CA ASP A 187 -15.88 13.52 -23.75
C ASP A 187 -14.36 13.80 -23.75
N GLY A 188 -13.70 13.59 -22.59
CA GLY A 188 -12.27 13.82 -22.41
C GLY A 188 -11.82 15.28 -22.43
N ARG A 189 -12.73 16.25 -22.39
CA ARG A 189 -12.40 17.69 -22.49
C ARG A 189 -12.25 18.39 -21.15
N ARG A 190 -12.86 17.85 -20.09
CA ARG A 190 -12.89 18.46 -18.76
C ARG A 190 -12.36 17.49 -17.70
N LEU A 191 -11.85 18.08 -16.62
CA LEU A 191 -11.53 17.35 -15.38
C LEU A 191 -12.39 17.92 -14.25
N ALA A 192 -13.10 17.04 -13.54
CA ALA A 192 -13.61 17.34 -12.22
C ALA A 192 -12.53 16.95 -11.18
N PHE A 193 -12.33 17.76 -10.16
CA PHE A 193 -11.32 17.52 -9.14
C PHE A 193 -11.69 18.10 -7.80
N VAL A 194 -11.11 17.55 -6.75
CA VAL A 194 -11.23 18.04 -5.37
C VAL A 194 -10.14 19.08 -5.10
N HIS A 195 -10.55 20.24 -4.63
CA HIS A 195 -9.62 21.30 -4.23
C HIS A 195 -10.06 21.95 -2.92
N ALA A 196 -9.12 22.21 -2.03
CA ALA A 196 -9.36 22.79 -0.73
C ALA A 196 -9.25 24.33 -0.76
N THR A 197 -10.26 24.99 -0.23
CA THR A 197 -10.33 26.46 -0.10
C THR A 197 -10.53 26.87 1.34
N GLU A 198 -10.26 28.13 1.66
CA GLU A 198 -10.72 28.74 2.91
C GLU A 198 -12.25 28.68 2.95
N GLU A 199 -12.81 28.47 4.11
CA GLU A 199 -14.26 28.58 4.30
C GLU A 199 -14.70 30.00 3.92
N ALA A 200 -15.60 30.11 2.93
CA ALA A 200 -16.14 31.41 2.56
C ALA A 200 -16.99 31.93 3.72
N GLN A 201 -16.62 33.08 4.29
CA GLN A 201 -17.61 33.85 5.06
C GLN A 201 -18.74 34.24 4.11
N ASP A 202 -19.97 34.21 4.57
CA ASP A 202 -21.25 34.18 3.85
C ASP A 202 -21.56 35.37 2.91
N ASP A 203 -20.58 36.12 2.50
CA ASP A 203 -20.72 37.42 1.77
C ASP A 203 -20.22 37.40 0.32
N GLY A 204 -20.19 36.27 -0.34
CA GLY A 204 -20.04 36.18 -1.82
C GLY A 204 -18.72 36.69 -2.42
N ALA A 205 -17.71 36.98 -1.59
CA ALA A 205 -16.41 37.51 -2.01
C ALA A 205 -15.35 36.40 -2.21
N ALA A 206 -15.75 35.29 -2.77
CA ALA A 206 -14.91 34.10 -2.80
C ALA A 206 -14.23 33.90 -4.14
N ILE A 207 -13.23 34.61 -4.55
CA ILE A 207 -12.32 34.08 -5.61
C ILE A 207 -10.87 34.61 -5.46
N THR A 208 -10.58 35.45 -4.48
CA THR A 208 -9.28 36.12 -4.42
C THR A 208 -8.19 35.50 -3.57
N ALA A 209 -8.44 34.37 -2.90
CA ALA A 209 -7.44 33.75 -2.01
C ALA A 209 -6.94 32.39 -2.46
N LEU A 210 -6.44 32.28 -3.69
CA LEU A 210 -5.71 31.07 -4.12
C LEU A 210 -4.34 30.91 -3.41
N ASN A 211 -3.85 31.94 -2.69
CA ASN A 211 -2.64 31.87 -1.87
C ASN A 211 -2.70 32.85 -0.68
N PRO A 212 -3.13 32.42 0.52
CA PRO A 212 -3.00 33.25 1.72
C PRO A 212 -1.52 33.50 2.01
N THR A 213 -1.17 34.72 2.39
CA THR A 213 0.19 35.10 2.74
C THR A 213 0.65 34.39 4.02
N THR A 214 1.96 34.16 4.16
CA THR A 214 2.58 33.62 5.38
C THR A 214 2.23 34.42 6.66
N ALA A 215 1.98 35.71 6.53
CA ALA A 215 1.59 36.59 7.63
C ALA A 215 0.16 36.31 8.13
N ASP A 216 -0.78 35.96 7.23
CA ASP A 216 -2.16 35.64 7.61
C ASP A 216 -2.24 34.31 8.35
N ARG A 217 -1.36 33.35 8.00
CA ARG A 217 -1.23 32.08 8.70
C ARG A 217 -0.67 32.26 10.11
N ALA A 218 0.37 33.09 10.29
CA ALA A 218 1.00 33.32 11.59
C ALA A 218 0.04 33.98 12.61
N ARG A 219 -0.89 34.83 12.17
CA ARG A 219 -1.87 35.48 13.05
C ARG A 219 -2.98 34.55 13.56
N ARG A 220 -3.32 33.48 12.81
CA ARG A 220 -4.36 32.50 13.19
C ARG A 220 -3.86 31.44 14.17
N ASP A 221 -2.56 31.26 14.27
CA ASP A 221 -1.94 30.15 15.01
C ASP A 221 -1.38 30.53 16.38
N ASP A 222 -1.56 31.80 16.83
CA ASP A 222 -1.00 32.28 18.11
C ASP A 222 -1.97 33.20 18.91
N PRO A 223 -2.70 32.73 19.92
CA PRO A 223 -2.88 31.30 20.31
C PRO A 223 -3.82 30.57 19.34
N ARG A 224 -3.65 29.26 19.21
CA ARG A 224 -4.56 28.41 18.46
C ARG A 224 -5.81 28.13 19.29
N LEU A 225 -6.96 28.49 18.76
CA LEU A 225 -8.26 28.14 19.35
C LEU A 225 -8.76 26.84 18.71
N VAL A 226 -9.15 25.89 19.54
CA VAL A 226 -9.66 24.58 19.15
C VAL A 226 -11.10 24.46 19.65
N ASP A 227 -12.04 24.33 18.72
CA ASP A 227 -13.49 24.25 18.95
C ASP A 227 -14.14 23.04 18.30
N ARG A 228 -13.32 22.10 17.75
CA ARG A 228 -13.78 20.88 17.07
C ARG A 228 -13.19 19.62 17.71
N ILE A 229 -13.91 18.50 17.58
CA ILE A 229 -13.47 17.20 18.08
C ILE A 229 -12.24 16.73 17.29
N GLN A 230 -12.30 16.72 15.95
CA GLN A 230 -11.19 16.30 15.10
C GLN A 230 -10.23 17.48 14.82
N TYR A 231 -9.53 17.93 15.84
CA TYR A 231 -8.56 19.02 15.74
C TYR A 231 -7.14 18.58 15.37
N LYS A 232 -6.90 17.28 15.26
CA LYS A 232 -5.61 16.70 14.88
C LYS A 232 -5.67 16.02 13.52
N SER A 233 -4.63 16.20 12.75
CA SER A 233 -4.30 15.36 11.60
C SER A 233 -3.09 14.49 11.92
N ARG A 234 -2.61 13.66 10.97
CA ARG A 234 -1.57 12.64 11.22
C ARG A 234 -0.27 13.17 11.86
N THR A 235 0.17 14.38 11.52
CA THR A 235 1.43 14.97 12.02
C THR A 235 1.32 16.44 12.41
N ALA A 236 0.11 16.98 12.43
CA ALA A 236 -0.14 18.40 12.66
C ALA A 236 -1.52 18.61 13.31
N PHE A 237 -1.88 19.84 13.55
CA PHE A 237 -3.27 20.21 13.81
C PHE A 237 -4.05 20.29 12.50
N SER A 238 -5.33 19.98 12.54
CA SER A 238 -6.23 20.13 11.39
C SER A 238 -6.30 21.59 10.97
N ASP A 239 -6.26 21.84 9.66
CA ASP A 239 -6.46 23.17 9.09
C ASP A 239 -7.96 23.54 9.03
N THR A 240 -8.24 24.74 8.58
CA THR A 240 -9.59 25.27 8.42
C THR A 240 -10.11 25.15 6.98
N LEU A 241 -9.36 24.49 6.12
CA LEU A 241 -9.73 24.35 4.72
C LEU A 241 -10.90 23.39 4.55
N ARG A 242 -11.75 23.68 3.56
CA ARG A 242 -12.85 22.81 3.11
C ARG A 242 -12.58 22.34 1.70
N THR A 243 -12.83 21.07 1.44
CA THR A 243 -12.68 20.48 0.10
C THR A 243 -13.98 20.58 -0.66
N HIS A 244 -13.90 21.01 -1.92
CA HIS A 244 -15.03 21.16 -2.81
C HIS A 244 -14.76 20.55 -4.17
N VAL A 245 -15.82 20.28 -4.92
CA VAL A 245 -15.77 19.81 -6.31
C VAL A 245 -15.55 21.00 -7.23
N TRP A 246 -14.54 20.91 -8.07
CA TRP A 246 -14.17 21.89 -9.08
C TRP A 246 -14.16 21.28 -10.46
N LEU A 247 -14.31 22.12 -11.48
CA LEU A 247 -14.33 21.74 -12.88
C LEU A 247 -13.35 22.61 -13.68
N VAL A 248 -12.59 22.01 -14.57
CA VAL A 248 -11.70 22.73 -15.48
C VAL A 248 -11.74 22.15 -16.89
N ASP A 249 -11.73 23.02 -17.91
CA ASP A 249 -11.56 22.61 -19.32
C ASP A 249 -10.07 22.46 -19.61
N VAL A 250 -9.66 21.28 -20.07
CA VAL A 250 -8.25 20.99 -20.34
C VAL A 250 -7.79 21.45 -21.72
N ASP A 251 -8.70 21.83 -22.59
CA ASP A 251 -8.37 22.30 -23.96
C ASP A 251 -8.17 23.80 -24.02
N ASP A 252 -8.60 24.55 -22.98
CA ASP A 252 -8.37 25.99 -22.88
C ASP A 252 -6.87 26.33 -22.87
N ALA A 253 -6.49 27.37 -23.58
CA ALA A 253 -5.11 27.87 -23.58
C ALA A 253 -4.67 28.38 -22.19
N SER A 254 -5.62 28.92 -21.43
CA SER A 254 -5.45 29.40 -20.05
C SER A 254 -6.58 28.82 -19.20
N PRO A 255 -6.45 27.56 -18.73
CA PRO A 255 -7.52 26.90 -18.01
C PRO A 255 -7.90 27.66 -16.74
N THR A 256 -9.18 27.96 -16.57
CA THR A 256 -9.74 28.63 -15.40
C THR A 256 -10.67 27.65 -14.67
N PRO A 257 -10.29 27.14 -13.50
CA PRO A 257 -11.14 26.26 -12.71
C PRO A 257 -12.41 26.98 -12.22
N ARG A 258 -13.56 26.26 -12.25
CA ARG A 258 -14.84 26.70 -11.72
C ARG A 258 -15.27 25.80 -10.57
N GLN A 259 -15.62 26.39 -9.43
CA GLN A 259 -16.16 25.69 -8.28
C GLN A 259 -17.61 25.25 -8.53
N LEU A 260 -17.95 24.02 -8.15
CA LEU A 260 -19.29 23.45 -8.28
C LEU A 260 -20.02 23.30 -6.95
N THR A 261 -19.32 23.01 -5.87
CA THR A 261 -19.92 22.83 -4.54
C THR A 261 -19.33 23.84 -3.54
N PHE A 262 -20.12 24.21 -2.54
CA PHE A 262 -19.81 25.25 -1.58
C PHE A 262 -20.29 24.85 -0.19
N GLY A 263 -19.89 25.57 0.85
CA GLY A 263 -20.34 25.40 2.22
C GLY A 263 -19.25 24.89 3.17
N SER A 264 -19.67 24.46 4.35
CA SER A 264 -18.77 24.02 5.43
C SER A 264 -18.45 22.52 5.39
N HIS A 265 -18.87 21.81 4.36
CA HIS A 265 -18.66 20.38 4.20
C HIS A 265 -17.33 20.03 3.58
N TYR A 266 -16.98 18.74 3.61
CA TYR A 266 -15.82 18.17 2.95
C TYR A 266 -16.25 17.24 1.84
N ASP A 267 -16.19 17.70 0.59
CA ASP A 267 -16.52 16.90 -0.58
C ASP A 267 -15.29 16.14 -1.07
N HIS A 268 -15.46 14.87 -1.39
CA HIS A 268 -14.36 14.00 -1.84
C HIS A 268 -14.86 12.82 -2.69
N ALA A 269 -13.97 12.04 -3.26
CA ALA A 269 -14.25 10.80 -4.02
C ALA A 269 -15.22 11.00 -5.21
N LEU A 270 -14.68 11.35 -6.37
CA LEU A 270 -15.46 11.77 -7.55
C LEU A 270 -15.74 10.64 -8.53
N THR A 271 -16.92 10.68 -9.16
CA THR A 271 -17.22 9.90 -10.37
C THR A 271 -18.15 10.67 -11.30
N TRP A 272 -17.90 10.57 -12.63
CA TRP A 272 -18.72 11.22 -13.63
C TRP A 272 -19.93 10.39 -14.07
N ASN A 273 -21.06 11.07 -14.24
CA ASN A 273 -22.15 10.55 -15.05
C ASN A 273 -21.67 10.35 -16.50
N PRO A 274 -21.99 9.22 -17.16
CA PRO A 274 -21.49 8.94 -18.52
C PRO A 274 -22.01 9.90 -19.59
N ARG A 275 -23.01 10.75 -19.29
CA ARG A 275 -23.46 11.84 -20.18
C ARG A 275 -22.67 13.13 -19.99
N GLY A 276 -21.84 13.24 -18.95
CA GLY A 276 -21.08 14.44 -18.63
C GLY A 276 -21.90 15.58 -18.01
N GLU A 277 -23.10 15.29 -17.54
CA GLU A 277 -24.06 16.27 -16.99
C GLU A 277 -23.92 16.46 -15.49
N GLU A 278 -23.45 15.43 -14.77
CA GLU A 278 -23.30 15.42 -13.31
C GLU A 278 -21.99 14.75 -12.87
N VAL A 279 -21.52 15.16 -11.70
CA VAL A 279 -20.43 14.52 -10.95
C VAL A 279 -20.99 14.05 -9.62
N ALA A 280 -20.92 12.76 -9.33
CA ALA A 280 -21.21 12.26 -7.99
C ALA A 280 -19.97 12.33 -7.13
N PHE A 281 -20.17 12.53 -5.83
CA PHE A 281 -19.13 12.70 -4.82
C PHE A 281 -19.63 12.25 -3.44
N LEU A 282 -18.70 12.06 -2.52
CA LEU A 282 -19.01 11.78 -1.11
C LEU A 282 -18.91 13.05 -0.29
N SER A 283 -19.80 13.20 0.67
CA SER A 283 -19.80 14.31 1.63
C SER A 283 -20.51 13.92 2.93
N ASN A 284 -20.11 14.54 4.05
CA ASN A 284 -20.79 14.40 5.34
C ASN A 284 -21.66 15.64 5.61
N HIS A 285 -22.96 15.46 5.58
CA HIS A 285 -23.97 16.50 5.84
C HIS A 285 -24.77 16.23 7.11
N GLU A 286 -24.19 15.50 8.08
CA GLU A 286 -24.79 15.33 9.39
C GLU A 286 -24.89 16.68 10.14
N ASN A 287 -25.82 16.74 11.12
CA ASN A 287 -26.00 17.95 11.93
C ASN A 287 -24.73 18.34 12.70
N ASP A 288 -23.96 17.34 13.14
CA ASP A 288 -22.64 17.50 13.75
C ASP A 288 -21.64 16.57 13.02
N PRO A 289 -21.09 17.01 11.87
CA PRO A 289 -20.18 16.21 11.07
C PRO A 289 -18.83 15.99 11.75
N ASP A 290 -18.53 16.69 12.83
CA ASP A 290 -17.33 16.55 13.63
C ASP A 290 -17.45 15.43 14.67
N ALA A 291 -18.69 15.15 15.14
CA ALA A 291 -18.98 14.10 16.08
C ALA A 291 -19.43 12.78 15.41
N VAL A 292 -19.93 12.85 14.18
CA VAL A 292 -20.45 11.68 13.45
C VAL A 292 -19.63 11.44 12.19
N ASN A 293 -18.85 10.38 12.19
CA ASN A 293 -18.08 9.98 11.03
C ASN A 293 -18.97 9.22 10.04
N ASN A 294 -19.67 9.94 9.18
CA ASN A 294 -20.52 9.45 8.11
C ASN A 294 -20.09 10.03 6.76
N SER A 295 -20.49 9.42 5.68
CA SER A 295 -20.40 9.97 4.32
C SER A 295 -21.46 9.38 3.43
N ASP A 296 -22.21 10.25 2.76
CA ASP A 296 -23.24 9.90 1.79
C ASP A 296 -22.83 10.29 0.38
N ILE A 297 -23.51 9.71 -0.60
CA ILE A 297 -23.33 10.02 -2.02
C ILE A 297 -24.22 11.19 -2.40
N PHE A 298 -23.62 12.21 -2.97
CA PHE A 298 -24.27 13.36 -3.58
C PHE A 298 -23.95 13.42 -5.07
N ALA A 299 -24.73 14.19 -5.83
CA ALA A 299 -24.41 14.54 -7.23
C ALA A 299 -24.59 16.04 -7.44
N VAL A 300 -23.71 16.64 -8.21
CA VAL A 300 -23.76 18.06 -8.61
C VAL A 300 -23.83 18.17 -10.12
N SER A 301 -24.75 19.04 -10.63
CA SER A 301 -24.82 19.38 -12.04
C SER A 301 -23.58 20.15 -12.50
N THR A 302 -23.11 19.85 -13.72
CA THR A 302 -22.01 20.59 -14.36
C THR A 302 -22.47 21.86 -15.09
N ALA A 303 -23.78 22.16 -15.10
CA ALA A 303 -24.35 23.41 -15.63
C ALA A 303 -23.93 24.64 -14.83
N ALA A 304 -24.27 25.83 -15.33
CA ALA A 304 -23.90 27.09 -14.67
C ALA A 304 -24.60 27.29 -13.33
N ASP A 305 -25.84 26.78 -13.20
CA ASP A 305 -26.66 26.80 -11.97
C ASP A 305 -26.47 25.53 -11.14
N ALA A 306 -25.24 25.11 -10.93
CA ALA A 306 -24.89 23.85 -10.29
C ALA A 306 -25.81 23.50 -9.10
N ARG A 307 -26.59 22.42 -9.23
CA ARG A 307 -27.52 21.96 -8.20
C ARG A 307 -27.00 20.67 -7.60
N VAL A 308 -26.96 20.64 -6.28
CA VAL A 308 -26.56 19.46 -5.51
C VAL A 308 -27.84 18.67 -5.10
N ARG A 309 -27.78 17.36 -5.25
CA ARG A 309 -28.81 16.43 -4.74
C ARG A 309 -28.18 15.29 -3.99
N ARG A 310 -28.78 14.86 -2.87
CA ARG A 310 -28.36 13.71 -2.07
C ARG A 310 -28.94 12.44 -2.70
N LEU A 311 -28.13 11.39 -2.80
CA LEU A 311 -28.52 10.10 -3.38
C LEU A 311 -28.68 9.01 -2.32
N THR A 312 -27.78 8.97 -1.34
CA THR A 312 -27.90 8.06 -0.19
C THR A 312 -28.21 8.83 1.08
N GLU A 313 -28.83 8.13 2.04
CA GLU A 313 -29.03 8.59 3.40
C GLU A 313 -28.97 7.37 4.31
N THR A 314 -27.80 7.12 4.86
CA THR A 314 -27.54 5.92 5.66
C THR A 314 -26.88 6.28 6.99
N ARG A 315 -26.73 5.32 7.88
CA ARG A 315 -26.02 5.50 9.15
C ARG A 315 -24.54 5.14 9.05
N GLY A 316 -24.19 4.28 8.06
CA GLY A 316 -22.82 3.90 7.79
C GLY A 316 -22.13 4.86 6.83
N CYS A 317 -20.88 4.56 6.49
CA CYS A 317 -20.12 5.33 5.51
C CYS A 317 -20.14 4.67 4.15
N GLU A 318 -20.30 5.47 3.11
CA GLU A 318 -20.09 5.10 1.71
C GLU A 318 -18.67 5.42 1.28
N TYR A 319 -18.14 4.60 0.35
CA TYR A 319 -16.79 4.72 -0.19
C TYR A 319 -16.76 4.37 -1.68
N ASP A 320 -15.78 4.87 -2.41
CA ASP A 320 -15.45 4.48 -3.79
C ASP A 320 -16.64 4.51 -4.77
N PRO A 321 -17.41 5.58 -4.91
CA PRO A 321 -18.54 5.62 -5.83
C PRO A 321 -18.08 5.46 -7.28
N ALA A 322 -18.82 4.68 -8.07
CA ALA A 322 -18.54 4.44 -9.48
C ALA A 322 -19.84 4.39 -10.28
N TRP A 323 -20.01 5.32 -11.22
CA TRP A 323 -21.19 5.38 -12.08
C TRP A 323 -21.18 4.26 -13.13
N SER A 324 -22.33 3.62 -13.35
CA SER A 324 -22.47 2.59 -14.39
C SER A 324 -22.31 3.19 -15.79
N PRO A 325 -21.83 2.44 -16.79
CA PRO A 325 -21.63 2.94 -18.15
C PRO A 325 -22.91 3.42 -18.84
N ASP A 326 -24.07 2.89 -18.44
CA ASP A 326 -25.39 3.30 -18.97
C ASP A 326 -26.02 4.47 -18.17
N GLY A 327 -25.38 4.90 -17.07
CA GLY A 327 -25.80 6.02 -16.26
C GLY A 327 -27.00 5.73 -15.33
N LYS A 328 -27.41 4.47 -15.17
CA LYS A 328 -28.58 4.13 -14.37
C LYS A 328 -28.27 3.86 -12.91
N LEU A 329 -27.09 3.31 -12.62
CA LEU A 329 -26.69 2.90 -11.29
C LEU A 329 -25.40 3.58 -10.85
N ILE A 330 -25.21 3.70 -9.55
CA ILE A 330 -23.90 3.97 -8.91
C ILE A 330 -23.57 2.76 -8.06
N ALA A 331 -22.40 2.16 -8.29
CA ALA A 331 -21.80 1.17 -7.40
C ALA A 331 -20.93 1.87 -6.37
N TYR A 332 -20.90 1.35 -5.16
CA TYR A 332 -20.07 1.87 -4.07
C TYR A 332 -19.79 0.76 -3.05
N THR A 333 -18.87 0.99 -2.14
CA THR A 333 -18.73 0.12 -0.96
C THR A 333 -19.23 0.86 0.27
N ALA A 334 -19.83 0.15 1.23
CA ALA A 334 -20.39 0.77 2.41
C ALA A 334 -20.34 -0.13 3.63
N THR A 335 -20.39 0.52 4.80
CA THR A 335 -20.69 -0.08 6.11
C THR A 335 -22.17 0.12 6.46
N THR A 336 -22.63 -0.53 7.52
CA THR A 336 -24.03 -0.48 7.95
C THR A 336 -24.21 -0.10 9.40
N ARG A 337 -23.13 -0.11 10.20
CA ARG A 337 -23.15 0.22 11.63
C ARG A 337 -23.21 1.72 11.85
N ASP A 338 -23.84 2.11 12.94
CA ASP A 338 -24.05 3.51 13.31
C ASP A 338 -22.75 4.22 13.70
N VAL A 339 -21.78 3.47 14.23
CA VAL A 339 -20.48 4.00 14.66
C VAL A 339 -19.38 3.42 13.78
N THR A 340 -18.73 4.31 13.08
CA THR A 340 -17.56 3.98 12.23
C THR A 340 -16.36 4.79 12.66
N THR A 341 -15.20 4.36 12.27
CA THR A 341 -13.96 5.11 12.47
C THR A 341 -13.38 5.55 11.14
N ILE A 342 -12.59 6.60 11.17
CA ILE A 342 -12.03 7.19 9.93
C ILE A 342 -11.16 6.21 9.15
N ASP A 343 -10.32 5.42 9.82
CA ASP A 343 -9.32 4.56 9.18
C ASP A 343 -9.44 3.08 9.56
N SER A 344 -9.89 2.78 10.76
CA SER A 344 -9.96 1.42 11.28
C SER A 344 -11.41 1.00 11.40
N VAL A 345 -11.98 0.61 10.29
CA VAL A 345 -13.37 0.18 10.23
C VAL A 345 -13.48 -1.24 10.79
N ALA A 346 -14.19 -1.41 11.90
CA ALA A 346 -14.47 -2.72 12.50
C ALA A 346 -15.39 -3.58 11.63
N GLU A 347 -16.14 -2.96 10.71
CA GLU A 347 -17.07 -3.62 9.82
C GLU A 347 -16.45 -3.85 8.44
N ASP A 348 -16.60 -5.04 7.87
CA ASP A 348 -16.23 -5.32 6.49
C ASP A 348 -17.19 -4.59 5.53
N THR A 349 -16.63 -3.75 4.65
CA THR A 349 -17.41 -3.07 3.61
C THR A 349 -17.85 -4.04 2.54
N HIS A 350 -19.09 -3.89 2.05
CA HIS A 350 -19.65 -4.67 0.96
C HIS A 350 -19.90 -3.81 -0.28
N VAL A 351 -20.05 -4.43 -1.46
CA VAL A 351 -20.44 -3.73 -2.69
C VAL A 351 -21.94 -3.54 -2.72
N TRP A 352 -22.36 -2.30 -2.95
CA TRP A 352 -23.75 -1.85 -3.07
C TRP A 352 -23.98 -1.19 -4.42
N VAL A 353 -25.24 -1.13 -4.82
CA VAL A 353 -25.69 -0.33 -5.98
C VAL A 353 -26.93 0.47 -5.60
N ILE A 354 -27.01 1.70 -6.13
CA ILE A 354 -28.18 2.57 -5.98
C ILE A 354 -28.62 3.10 -7.35
N ASP A 355 -29.90 3.38 -7.51
CA ASP A 355 -30.43 4.06 -8.70
C ASP A 355 -29.91 5.50 -8.75
N ALA A 356 -29.23 5.82 -9.85
CA ALA A 356 -28.62 7.14 -10.06
C ALA A 356 -29.65 8.24 -10.37
N ALA A 357 -30.84 7.89 -10.87
CA ALA A 357 -31.90 8.86 -11.15
C ALA A 357 -32.47 9.46 -9.86
N GLY A 358 -32.47 8.69 -8.75
CA GLY A 358 -32.87 9.07 -7.39
C GLY A 358 -34.08 10.00 -7.30
N GLY A 359 -35.03 9.72 -6.46
CA GLY A 359 -36.09 10.68 -6.12
C GLY A 359 -36.00 11.05 -4.65
N THR A 360 -35.94 10.05 -3.81
CA THR A 360 -35.73 10.17 -2.37
C THR A 360 -34.43 9.48 -2.00
N PRO A 361 -33.56 10.10 -1.20
CA PRO A 361 -32.37 9.45 -0.71
C PRO A 361 -32.71 8.13 -0.04
N ALA A 362 -31.95 7.08 -0.33
CA ALA A 362 -32.26 5.74 0.14
C ALA A 362 -30.97 4.93 0.34
N ARG A 363 -31.10 3.83 1.06
CA ARG A 363 -30.07 2.80 1.11
C ARG A 363 -30.12 1.98 -0.18
N GLY A 364 -28.96 1.75 -0.80
CA GLY A 364 -28.85 0.92 -1.98
C GLY A 364 -29.12 -0.57 -1.73
N ARG A 365 -28.96 -1.38 -2.77
CA ARG A 365 -29.04 -2.83 -2.71
C ARG A 365 -27.64 -3.44 -2.59
N GLU A 366 -27.46 -4.25 -1.57
CA GLU A 366 -26.22 -4.99 -1.31
C GLU A 366 -26.04 -6.17 -2.28
N LEU A 367 -24.82 -6.34 -2.79
CA LEU A 367 -24.49 -7.38 -3.76
C LEU A 367 -23.55 -8.48 -3.21
N THR A 368 -22.76 -8.20 -2.19
CA THR A 368 -21.67 -9.10 -1.76
C THR A 368 -21.80 -9.62 -0.33
N ALA A 369 -22.96 -9.48 0.32
CA ALA A 369 -23.20 -10.00 1.67
C ALA A 369 -22.82 -11.47 1.86
N ALA A 370 -23.09 -12.32 0.86
CA ALA A 370 -22.80 -13.75 0.92
C ALA A 370 -21.30 -14.08 0.90
N GLN A 371 -20.44 -13.16 0.49
CA GLN A 371 -18.98 -13.36 0.48
C GLN A 371 -18.38 -13.16 1.87
N ASP A 372 -18.95 -12.29 2.69
CA ASP A 372 -18.47 -11.95 4.03
C ASP A 372 -16.97 -11.60 4.05
N ARG A 373 -16.57 -10.66 3.17
CA ARG A 373 -15.20 -10.15 3.02
C ARG A 373 -15.21 -8.66 2.71
N ARG A 374 -14.23 -7.95 3.23
CA ARG A 374 -14.06 -6.53 2.96
C ARG A 374 -13.83 -6.28 1.47
N ALA A 375 -14.81 -5.67 0.80
CA ALA A 375 -14.75 -5.26 -0.58
C ALA A 375 -14.18 -3.84 -0.71
N ARG A 376 -13.42 -3.57 -1.77
CA ARG A 376 -12.83 -2.26 -2.07
C ARG A 376 -12.75 -2.01 -3.57
N SER A 377 -12.76 -0.73 -3.97
CA SER A 377 -12.50 -0.27 -5.34
C SER A 377 -13.40 -0.91 -6.38
N PRO A 378 -14.74 -0.76 -6.29
CA PRO A 378 -15.66 -1.28 -7.28
C PRO A 378 -15.45 -0.58 -8.64
N ARG A 379 -15.41 -1.36 -9.72
CA ARG A 379 -15.21 -0.87 -11.10
C ARG A 379 -16.18 -1.59 -12.02
N TRP A 380 -16.92 -0.83 -12.79
CA TRP A 380 -17.83 -1.40 -13.76
C TRP A 380 -17.11 -2.01 -14.95
N HIS A 381 -17.63 -3.13 -15.41
CA HIS A 381 -17.40 -3.62 -16.75
C HIS A 381 -18.25 -2.83 -17.76
N SER A 382 -17.81 -2.75 -19.01
CA SER A 382 -18.52 -2.04 -20.09
C SER A 382 -19.93 -2.59 -20.43
N ASP A 383 -20.28 -3.81 -19.92
CA ASP A 383 -21.62 -4.39 -20.08
C ASP A 383 -22.70 -3.72 -19.19
N GLY A 384 -22.30 -2.83 -18.26
CA GLY A 384 -23.20 -2.17 -17.33
C GLY A 384 -23.89 -3.09 -16.30
N ARG A 385 -23.45 -4.34 -16.18
CA ARG A 385 -24.03 -5.37 -15.30
C ARG A 385 -23.04 -6.01 -14.36
N THR A 386 -21.79 -6.10 -14.77
CA THR A 386 -20.69 -6.72 -13.99
C THR A 386 -19.90 -5.65 -13.26
N ILE A 387 -19.64 -5.87 -11.98
CA ILE A 387 -18.77 -5.03 -11.14
C ILE A 387 -17.58 -5.88 -10.69
N PHE A 388 -16.37 -5.37 -10.94
CA PHE A 388 -15.13 -5.91 -10.42
C PHE A 388 -14.75 -5.17 -9.14
N PHE A 389 -14.16 -5.87 -8.17
CA PHE A 389 -13.73 -5.28 -6.90
C PHE A 389 -12.59 -6.09 -6.29
N LEU A 390 -11.85 -5.50 -5.37
CA LEU A 390 -10.83 -6.19 -4.58
C LEU A 390 -11.43 -6.73 -3.29
N ALA A 391 -11.02 -7.94 -2.91
CA ALA A 391 -11.31 -8.45 -1.57
C ALA A 391 -10.14 -9.30 -1.04
N GLY A 392 -9.87 -9.16 0.25
CA GLY A 392 -8.91 -9.98 0.98
C GLY A 392 -9.57 -11.29 1.45
N ASP A 393 -8.90 -12.42 1.25
CA ASP A 393 -9.33 -13.72 1.75
C ASP A 393 -8.12 -14.54 2.21
N ARG A 394 -8.04 -14.82 3.51
CA ARG A 394 -7.03 -15.71 4.12
C ARG A 394 -5.60 -15.43 3.69
N GLY A 395 -5.18 -14.17 3.85
CA GLY A 395 -3.81 -13.74 3.55
C GLY A 395 -3.53 -13.47 2.07
N GLN A 396 -4.53 -13.57 1.22
CA GLN A 396 -4.44 -13.23 -0.21
C GLN A 396 -5.41 -12.10 -0.54
N THR A 397 -5.14 -11.39 -1.64
CA THR A 397 -6.07 -10.38 -2.17
C THR A 397 -6.19 -10.57 -3.67
N PHE A 398 -7.42 -10.68 -4.15
CA PHE A 398 -7.71 -10.89 -5.56
C PHE A 398 -8.77 -9.93 -6.08
N ILE A 399 -8.90 -9.88 -7.41
CA ILE A 399 -10.00 -9.23 -8.10
C ILE A 399 -11.17 -10.22 -8.12
N TYR A 400 -12.31 -9.78 -7.63
CA TYR A 400 -13.58 -10.50 -7.69
C TYR A 400 -14.53 -9.83 -8.66
N ARG A 401 -15.58 -10.53 -9.02
CA ARG A 401 -16.70 -10.00 -9.82
C ARG A 401 -18.02 -10.40 -9.21
N VAL A 402 -19.00 -9.52 -9.35
CA VAL A 402 -20.41 -9.74 -9.04
C VAL A 402 -21.25 -9.11 -10.15
N ARG A 403 -22.39 -9.72 -10.46
CA ARG A 403 -23.36 -9.13 -11.40
C ARG A 403 -24.48 -8.45 -10.64
N THR A 404 -25.03 -7.38 -11.21
CA THR A 404 -26.15 -6.65 -10.59
C THR A 404 -27.46 -7.43 -10.58
N ASP A 405 -27.62 -8.44 -11.44
CA ASP A 405 -28.78 -9.31 -11.55
C ASP A 405 -28.61 -10.65 -10.85
N GLU A 406 -27.43 -10.92 -10.26
CA GLU A 406 -27.09 -12.15 -9.56
C GLU A 406 -26.46 -11.82 -8.21
N SER A 407 -26.53 -12.74 -7.24
CA SER A 407 -25.83 -12.63 -5.94
C SER A 407 -24.53 -13.45 -5.88
N THR A 408 -24.14 -14.08 -7.00
CA THR A 408 -22.95 -14.96 -7.04
C THR A 408 -21.69 -14.12 -7.19
N VAL A 409 -20.83 -14.18 -6.17
CA VAL A 409 -19.49 -13.59 -6.19
C VAL A 409 -18.48 -14.64 -6.61
N ALA A 410 -17.60 -14.30 -7.55
CA ALA A 410 -16.55 -15.21 -8.01
C ALA A 410 -15.22 -14.46 -8.18
N PRO A 411 -14.06 -15.06 -7.84
CA PRO A 411 -12.78 -14.48 -8.17
C PRO A 411 -12.59 -14.43 -9.69
N LEU A 412 -12.04 -13.34 -10.19
CA LEU A 412 -11.64 -13.23 -11.59
C LEU A 412 -10.55 -14.25 -11.90
N PHE A 413 -9.61 -14.41 -10.99
CA PHE A 413 -8.62 -15.48 -10.95
C PHE A 413 -8.13 -15.67 -9.50
N ASN A 414 -7.59 -16.85 -9.22
CA ASN A 414 -6.95 -17.22 -7.96
C ASN A 414 -5.91 -18.32 -8.20
N GLU A 415 -5.29 -18.86 -7.17
CA GLU A 415 -4.30 -19.95 -7.26
C GLU A 415 -4.83 -21.26 -7.87
N GLN A 416 -6.14 -21.46 -7.87
CA GLN A 416 -6.81 -22.63 -8.44
C GLN A 416 -7.27 -22.40 -9.88
N SER A 417 -7.20 -21.18 -10.37
CA SER A 417 -7.64 -20.83 -11.71
C SER A 417 -6.71 -21.43 -12.78
N PRO A 418 -7.25 -21.96 -13.87
CA PRO A 418 -6.46 -22.40 -15.02
C PRO A 418 -5.90 -21.16 -15.73
N LEU A 419 -4.74 -20.70 -15.27
CA LEU A 419 -4.01 -19.60 -15.89
C LEU A 419 -3.04 -20.14 -16.94
N ALA A 420 -2.81 -19.37 -17.96
CA ALA A 420 -1.80 -19.62 -18.96
C ALA A 420 -0.78 -18.48 -18.99
N THR A 421 0.43 -18.80 -19.42
CA THR A 421 1.46 -17.82 -19.70
C THR A 421 2.02 -18.09 -21.08
N PRO A 422 2.42 -17.04 -21.83
CA PRO A 422 3.04 -17.22 -23.13
C PRO A 422 4.33 -18.06 -23.04
N ALA A 423 4.53 -19.03 -23.94
CA ALA A 423 5.72 -19.89 -23.98
C ALA A 423 6.83 -19.25 -24.81
N ARG A 424 8.06 -19.18 -24.28
CA ARG A 424 9.20 -18.49 -24.91
C ARG A 424 9.73 -19.14 -26.19
N ASP A 425 9.65 -20.47 -26.27
CA ASP A 425 10.38 -21.27 -27.28
C ASP A 425 9.43 -22.03 -28.21
N ALA A 426 8.17 -21.64 -28.28
CA ALA A 426 7.17 -22.33 -29.09
C ALA A 426 6.61 -21.41 -30.19
N ALA A 427 5.91 -22.04 -31.16
CA ALA A 427 5.25 -21.33 -32.26
C ALA A 427 4.32 -20.21 -31.76
N PRO A 428 4.10 -19.15 -32.53
CA PRO A 428 3.19 -18.07 -32.18
C PRO A 428 1.80 -18.59 -31.76
N GLY A 429 1.32 -18.16 -30.58
CA GLY A 429 0.03 -18.57 -30.06
C GLY A 429 0.06 -19.71 -29.02
N TYR A 430 1.20 -20.35 -28.81
CA TYR A 430 1.31 -21.41 -27.81
C TYR A 430 1.42 -20.86 -26.39
N VAL A 431 0.54 -21.30 -25.50
CA VAL A 431 0.54 -20.97 -24.07
C VAL A 431 0.76 -22.24 -23.27
N ARG A 432 1.47 -22.14 -22.14
CA ARG A 432 1.63 -23.24 -21.19
C ARG A 432 0.87 -22.96 -19.90
N PRO A 433 0.42 -24.00 -19.19
CA PRO A 433 -0.19 -23.84 -17.89
C PRO A 433 0.74 -23.07 -16.94
N PHE A 434 0.15 -22.16 -16.18
CA PHE A 434 0.82 -21.41 -15.14
C PHE A 434 0.06 -21.53 -13.82
N LYS A 435 0.76 -21.85 -12.77
CA LYS A 435 0.23 -21.83 -11.42
C LYS A 435 0.63 -20.52 -10.74
N LEU A 436 -0.37 -19.73 -10.38
CA LEU A 436 -0.15 -18.51 -9.62
C LEU A 436 0.32 -18.87 -8.20
N PRO A 437 1.43 -18.30 -7.70
CA PRO A 437 1.74 -18.41 -6.28
C PRO A 437 0.68 -17.67 -5.44
N PRO A 438 0.49 -18.05 -4.17
CA PRO A 438 -0.29 -17.24 -3.24
C PRO A 438 0.22 -15.80 -3.25
N SER A 439 -0.68 -14.82 -3.47
CA SER A 439 -0.27 -13.46 -3.77
C SER A 439 -1.29 -12.41 -3.32
N GLN A 440 -0.88 -11.15 -3.38
CA GLN A 440 -1.73 -10.00 -3.10
C GLN A 440 -1.75 -9.03 -4.28
N VAL A 441 -2.95 -8.77 -4.79
CA VAL A 441 -3.23 -7.69 -5.74
C VAL A 441 -3.41 -6.39 -4.97
N GLY A 442 -2.57 -5.38 -5.25
CA GLY A 442 -2.60 -4.09 -4.54
C GLY A 442 -3.62 -3.11 -5.11
N GLY A 443 -3.83 -3.11 -6.42
CA GLY A 443 -4.78 -2.28 -7.13
C GLY A 443 -4.94 -2.73 -8.58
N PHE A 444 -6.04 -2.36 -9.23
CA PHE A 444 -6.31 -2.77 -10.61
C PHE A 444 -7.04 -1.68 -11.42
N SER A 445 -6.96 -1.83 -12.73
CA SER A 445 -7.76 -1.11 -13.71
C SER A 445 -8.23 -2.04 -14.82
N VAL A 446 -9.32 -1.70 -15.50
CA VAL A 446 -9.92 -2.49 -16.59
C VAL A 446 -10.05 -1.65 -17.83
N SER A 447 -9.78 -2.23 -19.01
CA SER A 447 -10.00 -1.56 -20.30
C SER A 447 -11.50 -1.41 -20.57
N GLN A 448 -11.89 -0.25 -21.13
CA GLN A 448 -13.31 0.09 -21.33
C GLN A 448 -13.85 -0.32 -22.70
N THR A 449 -12.99 -0.59 -23.67
CA THR A 449 -13.42 -1.06 -24.98
C THR A 449 -13.69 -2.56 -24.91
N ALA A 450 -14.97 -2.93 -24.96
CA ALA A 450 -15.35 -4.23 -25.49
C ALA A 450 -14.74 -4.29 -26.91
N ALA A 451 -13.69 -5.08 -27.08
CA ALA A 451 -13.11 -5.25 -28.41
C ALA A 451 -14.23 -5.68 -29.36
N ALA A 452 -14.37 -5.00 -30.49
CA ALA A 452 -15.26 -5.39 -31.57
C ALA A 452 -14.90 -6.77 -32.18
N THR A 453 -14.12 -7.56 -31.42
CA THR A 453 -13.65 -8.89 -31.77
C THR A 453 -14.52 -9.94 -31.06
N SER A 454 -15.02 -10.86 -31.79
CA SER A 454 -15.63 -12.07 -31.23
C SER A 454 -14.55 -13.15 -31.12
N PRO A 455 -14.32 -13.74 -29.92
CA PRO A 455 -14.94 -13.43 -28.63
C PRO A 455 -14.41 -12.17 -27.97
N ALA A 456 -15.24 -11.50 -27.16
CA ALA A 456 -14.86 -10.32 -26.38
C ALA A 456 -13.67 -10.65 -25.45
N VAL A 457 -12.66 -9.80 -25.44
CA VAL A 457 -11.46 -9.95 -24.62
C VAL A 457 -11.39 -8.82 -23.61
N GLU A 458 -11.52 -9.15 -22.34
CA GLU A 458 -11.30 -8.23 -21.24
C GLU A 458 -9.82 -8.10 -20.94
N ARG A 459 -9.34 -6.90 -20.67
CA ARG A 459 -7.95 -6.65 -20.29
C ARG A 459 -7.89 -5.86 -18.99
N PHE A 460 -7.04 -6.34 -18.09
CA PHE A 460 -6.79 -5.74 -16.79
C PHE A 460 -5.30 -5.38 -16.65
N ALA A 461 -5.01 -4.30 -15.95
CA ALA A 461 -3.71 -4.06 -15.38
C ALA A 461 -3.84 -4.01 -13.86
N PHE A 462 -2.88 -4.58 -13.15
CA PHE A 462 -2.86 -4.63 -11.69
C PHE A 462 -1.44 -4.71 -11.16
N THR A 463 -1.26 -4.31 -9.91
CA THR A 463 -0.03 -4.59 -9.17
C THR A 463 -0.20 -5.87 -8.38
N MET A 464 0.84 -6.68 -8.34
CA MET A 464 0.83 -7.94 -7.59
C MET A 464 2.19 -8.18 -6.93
N ALA A 465 2.13 -8.67 -5.71
CA ALA A 465 3.27 -9.12 -4.93
C ALA A 465 3.02 -10.52 -4.39
N ASP A 466 4.08 -11.26 -4.12
CA ASP A 466 4.07 -12.45 -3.29
C ASP A 466 5.16 -12.37 -2.21
N ALA A 467 5.34 -13.40 -1.43
CA ALA A 467 6.27 -13.40 -0.29
C ALA A 467 7.75 -13.24 -0.69
N ALA A 468 8.12 -13.59 -1.93
CA ALA A 468 9.49 -13.50 -2.46
C ALA A 468 9.65 -12.42 -3.53
N HIS A 469 8.57 -11.81 -3.99
CA HIS A 469 8.58 -10.79 -5.03
C HIS A 469 7.87 -9.52 -4.57
N ALA A 470 8.60 -8.41 -4.54
CA ALA A 470 8.05 -7.08 -4.31
C ALA A 470 7.06 -6.70 -5.43
N PRO A 471 6.15 -5.72 -5.19
CA PRO A 471 5.12 -5.37 -6.15
C PRO A 471 5.67 -5.03 -7.53
N GLU A 472 5.04 -5.61 -8.56
CA GLU A 472 5.29 -5.30 -9.98
C GLU A 472 3.97 -5.20 -10.72
N VAL A 473 3.98 -4.62 -11.91
CA VAL A 473 2.80 -4.50 -12.77
C VAL A 473 2.60 -5.76 -13.60
N TYR A 474 1.38 -6.22 -13.59
CA TYR A 474 0.92 -7.34 -14.41
C TYR A 474 -0.29 -6.94 -15.24
N THR A 475 -0.51 -7.66 -16.33
CA THR A 475 -1.74 -7.62 -17.10
C THR A 475 -2.40 -8.99 -17.10
N LEU A 476 -3.73 -8.99 -17.15
CA LEU A 476 -4.54 -10.17 -17.41
C LEU A 476 -5.34 -9.92 -18.69
N ARG A 477 -5.30 -10.89 -19.59
CA ARG A 477 -6.22 -11.00 -20.71
C ARG A 477 -7.16 -12.16 -20.48
N ALA A 478 -8.45 -11.87 -20.38
CA ALA A 478 -9.49 -12.87 -20.20
C ALA A 478 -10.33 -12.95 -21.49
N ALA A 479 -10.36 -14.09 -22.15
CA ALA A 479 -11.18 -14.34 -23.32
C ALA A 479 -12.32 -15.30 -22.97
N ALA A 480 -13.53 -15.00 -23.41
CA ALA A 480 -14.72 -15.83 -23.27
C ALA A 480 -14.69 -17.00 -24.28
N THR A 481 -13.66 -17.83 -24.20
CA THR A 481 -13.54 -19.08 -24.98
C THR A 481 -14.04 -20.27 -24.15
N SER A 482 -14.26 -21.42 -24.78
CA SER A 482 -14.60 -22.67 -24.09
C SER A 482 -13.44 -23.68 -24.26
N PRO A 483 -12.63 -23.99 -23.24
CA PRO A 483 -12.61 -23.38 -21.90
C PRO A 483 -12.12 -21.92 -21.90
N PRO A 484 -12.47 -21.12 -20.87
CA PRO A 484 -12.06 -19.72 -20.79
C PRO A 484 -10.54 -19.59 -20.68
N LEU A 485 -9.95 -18.79 -21.57
CA LEU A 485 -8.50 -18.54 -21.58
C LEU A 485 -8.17 -17.28 -20.78
N ARG A 486 -7.31 -17.42 -19.77
CA ARG A 486 -6.78 -16.32 -18.95
C ARG A 486 -5.27 -16.30 -19.04
N VAL A 487 -4.74 -15.22 -19.63
CA VAL A 487 -3.29 -15.06 -19.82
C VAL A 487 -2.79 -13.93 -18.92
N VAL A 488 -1.90 -14.27 -17.99
CA VAL A 488 -1.23 -13.32 -17.11
C VAL A 488 0.17 -13.03 -17.62
N GLN A 489 0.54 -11.76 -17.68
CA GLN A 489 1.86 -11.31 -18.12
C GLN A 489 2.42 -10.26 -17.17
N ARG A 490 3.68 -10.41 -16.75
CA ARG A 490 4.43 -9.39 -16.02
C ARG A 490 4.88 -8.28 -16.98
N VAL A 491 4.63 -7.04 -16.62
CA VAL A 491 4.89 -5.84 -17.43
C VAL A 491 6.11 -5.07 -16.94
N SER A 492 6.41 -5.10 -15.64
CA SER A 492 7.54 -4.39 -15.05
C SER A 492 8.52 -5.31 -14.32
N ASP A 493 9.77 -4.85 -14.09
CA ASP A 493 10.82 -5.59 -13.35
C ASP A 493 11.73 -4.61 -12.58
N HIS A 494 11.13 -3.65 -11.85
CA HIS A 494 11.89 -2.62 -11.14
C HIS A 494 12.68 -3.18 -9.96
N ASN A 495 12.19 -4.23 -9.34
CA ASN A 495 12.80 -4.87 -8.17
C ASN A 495 13.69 -6.07 -8.53
N GLY A 496 13.64 -6.58 -9.76
CA GLY A 496 14.28 -7.84 -10.12
C GLY A 496 15.78 -7.85 -9.94
N ALA A 497 16.49 -6.76 -10.23
CA ALA A 497 17.95 -6.68 -10.05
C ALA A 497 18.35 -6.83 -8.57
N LEU A 498 17.65 -6.15 -7.66
CA LEU A 498 17.87 -6.25 -6.22
C LEU A 498 17.54 -7.67 -5.73
N LEU A 499 16.35 -8.18 -6.04
CA LEU A 499 15.86 -9.45 -5.50
C LEU A 499 16.71 -10.65 -5.97
N ARG A 500 17.28 -10.60 -7.17
CA ARG A 500 18.25 -11.61 -7.63
C ARG A 500 19.60 -11.55 -6.93
N SER A 501 19.95 -10.44 -6.30
CA SER A 501 21.23 -10.26 -5.59
C SER A 501 21.17 -10.68 -4.11
N VAL A 502 19.98 -10.98 -3.58
CA VAL A 502 19.78 -11.35 -2.19
C VAL A 502 19.09 -12.72 -2.06
N SER A 503 19.41 -13.42 -0.99
CA SER A 503 18.73 -14.67 -0.61
C SER A 503 17.43 -14.32 0.11
N LEU A 504 16.31 -14.77 -0.44
CA LEU A 504 14.97 -14.58 0.11
C LEU A 504 14.41 -15.91 0.61
N VAL A 505 13.48 -15.84 1.55
CA VAL A 505 12.83 -16.99 2.17
C VAL A 505 11.32 -16.87 1.97
N GLU A 506 10.71 -17.92 1.46
CA GLU A 506 9.25 -18.04 1.41
C GLU A 506 8.72 -18.52 2.77
N PRO A 507 7.61 -17.94 3.26
CA PRO A 507 7.01 -18.37 4.51
C PRO A 507 6.25 -19.68 4.33
N GLN A 508 6.34 -20.55 5.32
CA GLN A 508 5.53 -21.74 5.45
C GLN A 508 4.24 -21.40 6.20
N GLU A 509 3.09 -21.69 5.64
CA GLU A 509 1.79 -21.52 6.30
C GLU A 509 1.67 -22.45 7.52
N VAL A 510 1.15 -21.88 8.62
CA VAL A 510 0.85 -22.57 9.88
C VAL A 510 -0.62 -22.34 10.21
N ARG A 511 -1.42 -23.40 10.15
CA ARG A 511 -2.82 -23.40 10.59
C ARG A 511 -2.94 -24.18 11.89
N PHE A 512 -3.71 -23.62 12.82
CA PHE A 512 -3.91 -24.23 14.14
C PHE A 512 -5.28 -23.86 14.72
N ARG A 513 -5.68 -24.58 15.74
CA ARG A 513 -6.86 -24.23 16.53
C ARG A 513 -6.44 -23.47 17.77
N SER A 514 -7.11 -22.37 18.04
CA SER A 514 -6.95 -21.59 19.25
C SER A 514 -7.61 -22.30 20.44
N PHE A 515 -7.51 -21.70 21.61
CA PHE A 515 -7.99 -22.20 22.89
C PHE A 515 -9.50 -22.57 22.91
N ASP A 516 -10.30 -21.93 22.09
CA ASP A 516 -11.76 -22.12 21.96
C ASP A 516 -12.14 -22.92 20.69
N GLY A 517 -11.17 -23.45 19.96
CA GLY A 517 -11.37 -24.17 18.72
C GLY A 517 -11.43 -23.30 17.47
N THR A 518 -11.31 -21.99 17.58
CA THR A 518 -11.24 -21.05 16.44
C THR A 518 -10.04 -21.39 15.56
N ASN A 519 -10.27 -21.49 14.23
CA ASN A 519 -9.20 -21.71 13.27
C ASN A 519 -8.42 -20.39 13.05
N VAL A 520 -7.13 -20.44 13.26
CA VAL A 520 -6.21 -19.31 13.10
C VAL A 520 -5.15 -19.65 12.06
N GLN A 521 -4.79 -18.65 11.24
CA GLN A 521 -3.79 -18.75 10.19
C GLN A 521 -2.58 -17.87 10.53
N GLY A 522 -1.41 -18.41 10.29
CA GLY A 522 -0.15 -17.70 10.40
C GLY A 522 0.88 -18.27 9.44
N TRP A 523 2.07 -17.72 9.48
CA TRP A 523 3.19 -18.12 8.63
C TRP A 523 4.49 -18.08 9.42
N LEU A 524 5.37 -19.01 9.10
CA LEU A 524 6.71 -19.11 9.69
C LEU A 524 7.76 -19.03 8.58
N MET A 525 8.64 -18.04 8.64
CA MET A 525 9.84 -17.96 7.80
C MET A 525 11.01 -18.63 8.50
N LYS A 526 11.75 -19.46 7.77
CA LYS A 526 13.02 -20.01 8.24
C LYS A 526 14.13 -18.95 8.12
N PRO A 527 15.21 -19.05 8.89
CA PRO A 527 16.41 -18.25 8.65
C PRO A 527 17.01 -18.53 7.25
N VAL A 528 17.67 -17.53 6.66
CA VAL A 528 18.52 -17.76 5.49
C VAL A 528 19.65 -18.73 5.87
N ASN A 529 19.99 -19.66 4.98
CA ASN A 529 20.97 -20.75 5.23
C ASN A 529 20.57 -21.70 6.37
N PHE A 530 19.27 -21.93 6.54
CA PHE A 530 18.72 -22.84 7.54
C PHE A 530 19.35 -24.23 7.50
N ARG A 531 19.67 -24.78 8.71
CA ARG A 531 20.14 -26.16 8.92
C ARG A 531 19.30 -26.83 10.00
N GLU A 532 18.80 -28.02 9.73
CA GLU A 532 17.93 -28.75 10.65
C GLU A 532 18.59 -29.11 11.99
N THR A 533 19.92 -29.20 12.00
CA THR A 533 20.71 -29.53 13.21
C THR A 533 20.92 -28.36 14.15
N GLU A 534 20.60 -27.16 13.71
CA GLU A 534 20.79 -25.93 14.49
C GLU A 534 19.47 -25.48 15.14
N ARG A 535 19.57 -24.70 16.22
CA ARG A 535 18.43 -24.06 16.89
C ARG A 535 18.47 -22.55 16.68
N TYR A 536 17.35 -21.99 16.30
CA TYR A 536 17.26 -20.58 15.92
C TYR A 536 16.32 -19.80 16.84
N PRO A 537 16.66 -18.55 17.18
CA PRO A 537 15.77 -17.66 17.89
C PRO A 537 14.54 -17.31 17.05
N LEU A 538 13.41 -17.08 17.72
CA LEU A 538 12.12 -16.75 17.12
C LEU A 538 11.78 -15.28 17.36
N ILE A 539 11.31 -14.58 16.33
CA ILE A 539 10.63 -13.29 16.45
C ILE A 539 9.15 -13.51 16.14
N LEU A 540 8.26 -13.21 17.08
CA LEU A 540 6.83 -13.07 16.84
C LEU A 540 6.57 -11.64 16.36
N ALA A 541 6.08 -11.48 15.13
CA ALA A 541 5.70 -10.21 14.53
C ALA A 541 4.17 -10.06 14.50
N ILE A 542 3.66 -8.90 14.95
CA ILE A 542 2.23 -8.63 15.12
C ILE A 542 1.85 -7.41 14.27
N HIS A 543 0.79 -7.55 13.43
CA HIS A 543 0.33 -6.45 12.57
C HIS A 543 -0.43 -5.38 13.36
N GLY A 544 -0.54 -4.21 12.77
CA GLY A 544 -1.39 -3.10 13.25
C GLY A 544 -2.86 -3.30 12.90
N GLY A 545 -3.68 -2.38 13.30
CA GLY A 545 -5.13 -2.41 13.10
C GLY A 545 -5.89 -2.17 14.38
N PRO A 546 -6.66 -3.16 14.96
CA PRO A 546 -6.61 -4.62 14.83
C PRO A 546 -7.07 -5.20 13.49
N HIS A 547 -7.87 -4.47 12.72
CA HIS A 547 -8.50 -4.91 11.48
C HIS A 547 -7.53 -4.85 10.27
N GLY A 548 -6.33 -5.37 10.47
CA GLY A 548 -5.34 -5.64 9.43
C GLY A 548 -5.33 -7.10 8.97
N MET A 549 -4.42 -7.44 8.05
CA MET A 549 -4.21 -8.82 7.61
C MET A 549 -2.77 -8.99 7.13
N TYR A 550 -2.02 -9.89 7.74
CA TYR A 550 -0.83 -10.45 7.13
C TYR A 550 -1.19 -11.42 6.02
N GLY A 551 -0.27 -11.60 5.08
CA GLY A 551 -0.48 -12.54 3.99
C GLY A 551 0.77 -12.75 3.16
N TYR A 552 0.54 -13.12 1.92
CA TYR A 552 1.59 -13.44 0.95
C TYR A 552 2.11 -12.17 0.24
N SER A 553 2.37 -11.11 0.99
CA SER A 553 3.04 -9.90 0.48
C SER A 553 4.53 -9.92 0.80
N PHE A 554 5.33 -9.24 -0.03
CA PHE A 554 6.75 -9.06 0.24
C PHE A 554 6.95 -8.16 1.46
N ASN A 555 7.63 -8.68 2.48
CA ASN A 555 7.99 -7.92 3.66
C ASN A 555 9.52 -7.84 3.81
N ALA A 556 10.09 -6.70 3.45
CA ALA A 556 11.54 -6.50 3.45
C ALA A 556 12.15 -6.60 4.86
N ALA A 557 11.43 -6.16 5.91
CA ALA A 557 11.90 -6.27 7.28
C ALA A 557 11.97 -7.73 7.73
N PHE A 558 10.96 -8.56 7.40
CA PHE A 558 10.96 -9.98 7.72
C PHE A 558 12.09 -10.72 6.99
N GLN A 559 12.32 -10.39 5.72
CA GLN A 559 13.46 -10.92 4.96
C GLN A 559 14.80 -10.54 5.63
N THR A 560 14.90 -9.33 6.17
CA THR A 560 16.08 -8.88 6.91
C THR A 560 16.26 -9.63 8.24
N TYR A 561 15.18 -9.90 8.98
CA TYR A 561 15.25 -10.74 10.20
C TYR A 561 15.68 -12.18 9.85
N ALA A 562 15.11 -12.77 8.80
CA ALA A 562 15.52 -14.10 8.34
C ALA A 562 16.98 -14.13 7.89
N ALA A 563 17.47 -13.08 7.22
CA ALA A 563 18.87 -12.93 6.85
C ALA A 563 19.83 -12.82 8.06
N ARG A 564 19.33 -12.28 9.16
CA ARG A 564 20.07 -12.21 10.45
C ARG A 564 20.00 -13.49 11.27
N GLY A 565 19.38 -14.56 10.76
CA GLY A 565 19.31 -15.86 11.41
C GLY A 565 18.14 -16.05 12.37
N TYR A 566 17.10 -15.23 12.25
CA TYR A 566 15.87 -15.40 13.03
C TYR A 566 14.83 -16.21 12.29
N ALA A 567 14.11 -17.07 12.97
CA ALA A 567 12.81 -17.51 12.55
C ALA A 567 11.80 -16.37 12.76
N VAL A 568 10.89 -16.14 11.80
CA VAL A 568 9.88 -15.06 11.91
C VAL A 568 8.49 -15.69 11.82
N LEU A 569 7.75 -15.60 12.92
CA LEU A 569 6.36 -16.04 13.02
C LEU A 569 5.44 -14.83 12.96
N PHE A 570 4.48 -14.84 12.06
CA PHE A 570 3.46 -13.82 11.95
C PHE A 570 2.09 -14.47 11.77
N ILE A 571 1.08 -13.95 12.47
CA ILE A 571 -0.22 -14.59 12.65
C ILE A 571 -1.30 -13.55 12.43
N ASN A 572 -2.44 -13.98 11.91
CA ASN A 572 -3.68 -13.20 11.88
C ASN A 572 -4.59 -13.69 13.05
N PRO A 573 -4.51 -13.06 14.22
CA PRO A 573 -5.42 -13.37 15.32
C PRO A 573 -6.84 -12.88 14.99
N ARG A 574 -7.84 -13.28 15.80
CA ARG A 574 -9.18 -12.66 15.74
C ARG A 574 -9.04 -11.13 15.82
N GLY A 575 -9.93 -10.40 15.18
CA GLY A 575 -9.80 -8.98 14.88
C GLY A 575 -9.25 -8.72 13.48
N SER A 576 -8.50 -9.67 12.88
CA SER A 576 -7.98 -9.52 11.51
C SER A 576 -9.08 -9.61 10.46
N THR A 577 -8.92 -8.83 9.36
CA THR A 577 -9.80 -8.91 8.18
C THR A 577 -9.50 -10.12 7.31
N GLY A 578 -10.39 -10.44 6.37
CA GLY A 578 -10.21 -11.54 5.42
C GLY A 578 -10.66 -12.91 5.92
N TYR A 579 -11.34 -12.95 7.06
CA TYR A 579 -11.87 -14.18 7.68
C TYR A 579 -13.37 -14.10 7.98
N GLY A 580 -14.03 -13.01 7.59
CA GLY A 580 -15.43 -12.70 7.81
C GLY A 580 -15.68 -11.80 9.02
N GLN A 581 -16.85 -11.17 9.05
CA GLN A 581 -17.20 -10.17 10.05
C GLN A 581 -17.11 -10.68 11.48
N LYS A 582 -17.59 -11.91 11.74
CA LYS A 582 -17.49 -12.53 13.07
C LYS A 582 -16.06 -12.64 13.59
N PHE A 583 -15.08 -12.87 12.70
CA PHE A 583 -13.66 -12.96 13.07
C PHE A 583 -13.09 -11.56 13.31
N SER A 584 -13.46 -10.59 12.47
CA SER A 584 -13.10 -9.18 12.67
C SER A 584 -13.63 -8.62 13.99
N ASP A 585 -14.86 -8.97 14.37
CA ASP A 585 -15.47 -8.56 15.65
C ASP A 585 -14.84 -9.21 16.90
N GLY A 586 -13.89 -10.12 16.69
CA GLY A 586 -13.28 -10.89 17.79
C GLY A 586 -12.43 -10.10 18.77
N THR A 587 -12.22 -8.80 18.56
CA THR A 587 -11.52 -7.87 19.46
C THR A 587 -12.45 -6.87 20.13
N LEU A 588 -13.73 -6.83 19.75
CA LEU A 588 -14.68 -5.87 20.33
C LEU A 588 -14.76 -6.06 21.84
N ARG A 589 -14.55 -4.96 22.59
CA ARG A 589 -14.54 -4.83 24.04
C ARG A 589 -13.42 -5.60 24.77
N GLU A 590 -12.46 -6.24 24.06
CA GLU A 590 -11.42 -7.03 24.71
C GLU A 590 -10.09 -7.11 23.94
N TRP A 591 -9.47 -5.97 23.65
CA TRP A 591 -8.10 -5.98 23.12
C TRP A 591 -7.14 -6.65 24.12
N GLY A 592 -6.42 -7.70 23.69
CA GLY A 592 -5.56 -8.49 24.57
C GLY A 592 -6.26 -9.70 25.23
N GLY A 593 -7.51 -9.99 24.86
CA GLY A 593 -8.28 -11.15 25.29
C GLY A 593 -8.07 -12.37 24.41
N GLY A 594 -9.06 -12.61 23.52
CA GLY A 594 -9.02 -13.73 22.59
C GLY A 594 -7.87 -13.67 21.59
N ASP A 595 -7.57 -12.48 21.07
CA ASP A 595 -6.48 -12.16 20.16
C ASP A 595 -5.08 -12.51 20.74
N TYR A 596 -4.81 -12.14 21.99
CA TYR A 596 -3.59 -12.56 22.70
C TYR A 596 -3.47 -14.09 22.80
N ARG A 597 -4.59 -14.76 23.14
CA ARG A 597 -4.61 -16.22 23.26
C ARG A 597 -4.40 -16.91 21.91
N ASP A 598 -4.89 -16.34 20.82
CA ASP A 598 -4.62 -16.80 19.46
C ASP A 598 -3.13 -16.73 19.13
N LEU A 599 -2.47 -15.63 19.47
CA LEU A 599 -1.02 -15.45 19.26
C LEU A 599 -0.22 -16.46 20.06
N MET A 600 -0.56 -16.65 21.34
CA MET A 600 0.14 -17.62 22.21
C MET A 600 -0.07 -19.05 21.73
N ALA A 601 -1.28 -19.42 21.29
CA ALA A 601 -1.56 -20.72 20.71
C ALA A 601 -0.71 -20.97 19.44
N GLY A 602 -0.52 -19.94 18.60
CA GLY A 602 0.35 -20.05 17.42
C GLY A 602 1.83 -20.19 17.75
N VAL A 603 2.32 -19.53 18.80
CA VAL A 603 3.68 -19.73 19.33
C VAL A 603 3.83 -21.18 19.84
N ASP A 604 2.87 -21.66 20.62
CA ASP A 604 2.92 -23.03 21.16
C ASP A 604 2.88 -24.07 20.05
N GLU A 605 2.03 -23.91 19.07
CA GLU A 605 1.96 -24.81 17.91
C GLU A 605 3.26 -24.78 17.08
N SER A 606 3.86 -23.61 16.89
CA SER A 606 5.15 -23.50 16.21
C SER A 606 6.27 -24.21 16.95
N LEU A 607 6.34 -24.06 18.27
CA LEU A 607 7.33 -24.75 19.13
C LEU A 607 7.10 -26.27 19.17
N ARG A 608 5.86 -26.71 19.04
CA ARG A 608 5.50 -28.14 18.98
C ARG A 608 5.89 -28.77 17.64
N ARG A 609 5.65 -28.07 16.51
CA ARG A 609 5.92 -28.58 15.16
C ARG A 609 7.40 -28.50 14.78
N PHE A 610 8.09 -27.46 15.22
CA PHE A 610 9.42 -27.11 14.73
C PHE A 610 10.45 -27.15 15.85
N SER A 611 11.04 -28.33 16.08
CA SER A 611 12.02 -28.56 17.15
C SER A 611 13.29 -27.73 17.02
N TRP A 612 13.56 -27.16 15.84
CA TRP A 612 14.68 -26.28 15.57
C TRP A 612 14.47 -24.83 16.07
N ILE A 613 13.27 -24.48 16.54
CA ILE A 613 13.04 -23.19 17.20
C ILE A 613 13.54 -23.29 18.67
N ASP A 614 14.33 -22.31 19.08
CA ASP A 614 14.79 -22.21 20.45
C ASP A 614 13.77 -21.49 21.34
N ARG A 615 13.07 -22.25 22.17
CA ARG A 615 12.06 -21.71 23.11
C ARG A 615 12.62 -20.77 24.18
N GLY A 616 13.92 -20.81 24.43
CA GLY A 616 14.61 -19.91 25.38
C GLY A 616 15.01 -18.58 24.75
N ARG A 617 14.94 -18.42 23.43
CA ARG A 617 15.38 -17.24 22.68
C ARG A 617 14.25 -16.71 21.78
N MET A 618 13.21 -16.16 22.41
CA MET A 618 12.05 -15.59 21.71
C MET A 618 11.98 -14.08 21.93
N GLY A 619 11.73 -13.35 20.84
CA GLY A 619 11.44 -11.91 20.84
C GLY A 619 10.05 -11.63 20.29
N VAL A 620 9.48 -10.47 20.63
CA VAL A 620 8.18 -10.02 20.14
C VAL A 620 8.27 -8.59 19.61
N THR A 621 7.59 -8.30 18.51
CA THR A 621 7.53 -6.96 17.92
C THR A 621 6.22 -6.68 17.20
N GLY A 622 5.83 -5.42 17.18
CA GLY A 622 4.70 -4.93 16.41
C GLY A 622 4.60 -3.42 16.45
N GLY A 623 3.80 -2.88 15.54
CA GLY A 623 3.53 -1.45 15.45
C GLY A 623 2.05 -1.13 15.60
N SER A 624 1.71 0.05 16.14
CA SER A 624 0.32 0.48 16.33
C SER A 624 -0.42 -0.48 17.29
N TYR A 625 -1.54 -1.05 16.87
CA TYR A 625 -2.18 -2.16 17.60
C TYR A 625 -1.20 -3.33 17.87
N GLY A 626 -0.32 -3.68 16.90
CA GLY A 626 0.74 -4.68 17.16
C GLY A 626 1.72 -4.26 18.25
N GLY A 627 1.96 -2.94 18.40
CA GLY A 627 2.72 -2.35 19.49
C GLY A 627 1.96 -2.42 20.82
N PHE A 628 0.65 -2.16 20.82
CA PHE A 628 -0.23 -2.44 21.96
C PHE A 628 -0.12 -3.90 22.39
N MET A 629 -0.26 -4.84 21.46
CA MET A 629 -0.21 -6.26 21.73
C MET A 629 1.19 -6.69 22.21
N THR A 630 2.27 -6.07 21.71
CA THR A 630 3.63 -6.27 22.23
C THR A 630 3.72 -5.86 23.70
N ASN A 631 3.21 -4.66 24.04
CA ASN A 631 3.11 -4.19 25.43
C ASN A 631 2.26 -5.13 26.28
N TRP A 632 1.13 -5.59 25.75
CA TRP A 632 0.24 -6.53 26.45
C TRP A 632 0.93 -7.86 26.74
N ILE A 633 1.56 -8.48 25.75
CA ILE A 633 2.24 -9.77 25.87
C ILE A 633 3.28 -9.74 27.00
N ILE A 634 4.15 -8.72 27.04
CA ILE A 634 5.19 -8.64 28.05
C ILE A 634 4.65 -8.40 29.47
N THR A 635 3.40 -7.95 29.60
CA THR A 635 2.73 -7.85 30.91
C THR A 635 2.08 -9.17 31.35
N GLN A 636 1.81 -10.09 30.41
CA GLN A 636 1.10 -11.36 30.68
C GLN A 636 2.04 -12.58 30.78
N THR A 637 3.26 -12.50 30.25
CA THR A 637 4.19 -13.64 30.23
C THR A 637 5.65 -13.19 30.17
N THR A 638 6.55 -13.99 30.76
CA THR A 638 8.01 -13.80 30.72
C THR A 638 8.71 -14.66 29.69
N ARG A 639 7.96 -15.27 28.74
CA ARG A 639 8.50 -16.17 27.69
C ARG A 639 9.42 -15.44 26.71
N PHE A 640 9.20 -14.14 26.49
CA PHE A 640 9.95 -13.34 25.52
C PHE A 640 11.14 -12.65 26.21
N ARG A 641 12.33 -12.80 25.66
CA ARG A 641 13.59 -12.24 26.18
C ARG A 641 13.86 -10.82 25.72
N ALA A 642 13.16 -10.36 24.68
CA ALA A 642 13.25 -9.00 24.18
C ALA A 642 11.92 -8.59 23.55
N ALA A 643 11.58 -7.31 23.66
CA ALA A 643 10.41 -6.72 23.01
C ALA A 643 10.79 -5.44 22.28
N VAL A 644 10.17 -5.21 21.09
CA VAL A 644 10.26 -3.94 20.37
C VAL A 644 8.86 -3.48 20.04
N ALA A 645 8.40 -2.41 20.69
CA ALA A 645 7.08 -1.83 20.54
C ALA A 645 7.16 -0.51 19.77
N SER A 646 6.64 -0.50 18.55
CA SER A 646 6.69 0.70 17.69
C SER A 646 5.33 1.39 17.68
N ALA A 647 5.32 2.75 17.79
CA ALA A 647 4.08 3.55 17.78
C ALA A 647 2.98 2.91 18.62
N SER A 648 3.31 2.51 19.85
CA SER A 648 2.57 1.54 20.65
C SER A 648 1.59 2.19 21.62
N VAL A 649 0.35 1.65 21.70
CA VAL A 649 -0.62 2.03 22.74
C VAL A 649 -0.31 1.32 24.04
N SER A 650 -0.47 2.02 25.17
CA SER A 650 -0.25 1.48 26.52
C SER A 650 -1.42 1.74 27.49
N ASN A 651 -2.21 2.78 27.21
CA ASN A 651 -3.27 3.25 28.08
C ASN A 651 -4.48 3.69 27.25
N LEU A 652 -5.51 2.85 27.19
CA LEU A 652 -6.71 3.11 26.37
C LEU A 652 -7.49 4.34 26.83
N VAL A 653 -7.39 4.70 28.11
CA VAL A 653 -8.06 5.88 28.69
C VAL A 653 -7.43 7.16 28.14
N SER A 654 -6.11 7.30 28.18
CA SER A 654 -5.40 8.48 27.64
C SER A 654 -5.31 8.45 26.10
N PHE A 655 -5.31 7.26 25.50
CA PHE A 655 -5.31 7.10 24.05
C PHE A 655 -6.51 7.78 23.41
N TYR A 656 -7.72 7.65 23.97
CA TYR A 656 -8.92 8.30 23.48
C TYR A 656 -8.69 9.79 23.17
N SER A 657 -8.21 10.57 24.12
CA SER A 657 -8.12 12.03 24.00
C SER A 657 -6.87 12.53 23.28
N THR A 658 -5.85 11.68 23.13
CA THR A 658 -4.57 12.06 22.54
C THR A 658 -4.41 11.61 21.08
N SER A 659 -5.22 10.65 20.63
CA SER A 659 -5.27 10.17 19.25
C SER A 659 -6.11 11.08 18.33
N LEU A 660 -5.84 11.04 17.05
CA LEU A 660 -6.76 11.57 16.03
C LEU A 660 -7.98 10.63 15.83
N TYR A 661 -7.88 9.36 16.23
CA TYR A 661 -8.96 8.36 16.15
C TYR A 661 -9.83 8.37 17.41
N GLN A 662 -10.53 9.45 17.65
CA GLN A 662 -11.29 9.63 18.88
C GLN A 662 -12.50 8.69 18.97
N ASP A 663 -13.08 8.38 17.83
CA ASP A 663 -14.22 7.46 17.68
C ASP A 663 -13.83 5.98 17.73
N LEU A 664 -12.53 5.64 17.56
CA LEU A 664 -12.05 4.25 17.58
C LEU A 664 -12.36 3.56 18.92
N ILE A 665 -12.14 4.24 20.04
CA ILE A 665 -12.45 3.68 21.37
C ILE A 665 -13.94 3.41 21.50
N HIS A 666 -14.79 4.32 21.03
CA HIS A 666 -16.25 4.08 21.02
C HIS A 666 -16.63 2.90 20.13
N ALA A 667 -16.09 2.82 18.91
CA ALA A 667 -16.38 1.72 17.99
C ALA A 667 -15.90 0.35 18.52
N GLU A 668 -14.73 0.30 19.13
CA GLU A 668 -14.13 -0.96 19.62
C GLU A 668 -14.66 -1.39 20.99
N PHE A 669 -14.94 -0.43 21.89
CA PHE A 669 -15.31 -0.75 23.27
C PHE A 669 -16.77 -0.44 23.62
N GLY A 670 -17.52 0.20 22.72
CA GLY A 670 -18.95 0.49 22.89
C GLY A 670 -19.24 1.64 23.83
N GLY A 671 -18.29 2.53 24.09
CA GLY A 671 -18.42 3.71 24.95
C GLY A 671 -17.11 4.47 25.09
N PHE A 672 -17.17 5.63 25.70
CA PHE A 672 -16.03 6.49 26.00
C PHE A 672 -15.47 6.26 27.41
N PRO A 673 -14.33 6.84 27.80
CA PRO A 673 -13.75 6.63 29.13
C PRO A 673 -14.65 7.01 30.31
N TRP A 674 -15.55 7.92 30.15
CA TRP A 674 -16.54 8.29 31.18
C TRP A 674 -17.74 7.35 31.26
N ASP A 675 -17.97 6.50 30.24
CA ASP A 675 -19.05 5.51 30.23
C ASP A 675 -18.60 4.21 30.91
N ASP A 676 -17.36 3.75 30.64
CA ASP A 676 -16.82 2.50 31.22
C ASP A 676 -15.28 2.58 31.39
N TYR A 677 -14.84 3.40 32.38
CA TYR A 677 -13.44 3.54 32.73
C TYR A 677 -12.77 2.20 33.07
N ASP A 678 -13.46 1.36 33.85
CA ASP A 678 -12.89 0.10 34.33
C ASP A 678 -12.63 -0.88 33.18
N LEU A 679 -13.46 -0.89 32.15
CA LEU A 679 -13.25 -1.70 30.97
C LEU A 679 -11.95 -1.27 30.25
N LEU A 680 -11.81 0.01 29.96
CA LEU A 680 -10.63 0.54 29.25
C LEU A 680 -9.36 0.37 30.06
N TRP A 681 -9.40 0.65 31.38
CA TRP A 681 -8.25 0.44 32.26
C TRP A 681 -7.87 -1.03 32.40
N ARG A 682 -8.87 -1.95 32.40
CA ARG A 682 -8.65 -3.41 32.42
C ARG A 682 -7.82 -3.87 31.24
N TRP A 683 -8.06 -3.34 30.05
CA TRP A 683 -7.35 -3.73 28.83
C TRP A 683 -6.14 -2.85 28.51
N SER A 684 -5.78 -1.93 29.39
CA SER A 684 -4.59 -1.09 29.24
C SER A 684 -3.32 -1.82 29.73
N PRO A 685 -2.30 -2.05 28.88
CA PRO A 685 -1.03 -2.66 29.30
C PRO A 685 -0.38 -1.98 30.50
N LEU A 686 -0.47 -0.65 30.58
CA LEU A 686 0.12 0.15 31.66
C LEU A 686 -0.36 -0.28 33.04
N ARG A 687 -1.60 -0.73 33.18
CA ARG A 687 -2.15 -1.28 34.42
C ARG A 687 -1.30 -2.39 34.99
N TYR A 688 -0.69 -3.21 34.12
CA TYR A 688 0.06 -4.42 34.48
C TYR A 688 1.57 -4.24 34.34
N ALA A 689 2.06 -3.03 34.17
CA ALA A 689 3.48 -2.74 34.03
C ALA A 689 4.31 -3.31 35.20
N ARG A 690 3.69 -3.57 36.38
CA ARG A 690 4.31 -4.17 37.56
C ARG A 690 4.86 -5.58 37.30
N SER A 691 4.29 -6.35 36.39
CA SER A 691 4.71 -7.73 36.09
C SER A 691 5.79 -7.84 35.01
N VAL A 692 6.13 -6.73 34.33
CA VAL A 692 7.08 -6.77 33.23
C VAL A 692 8.52 -6.97 33.68
N GLU A 693 9.18 -7.97 33.12
CA GLU A 693 10.62 -8.27 33.27
C GLU A 693 11.37 -8.15 31.93
N THR A 694 10.67 -8.17 30.78
CA THR A 694 11.26 -8.23 29.46
C THR A 694 11.91 -6.90 29.09
N PRO A 695 13.21 -6.87 28.71
CA PRO A 695 13.86 -5.71 28.14
C PRO A 695 13.12 -5.20 26.92
N THR A 696 12.80 -3.90 26.89
CA THR A 696 11.89 -3.33 25.88
C THR A 696 12.48 -2.10 25.20
N LEU A 697 12.48 -2.10 23.87
CA LEU A 697 12.76 -0.95 23.02
C LEU A 697 11.45 -0.36 22.50
N PHE A 698 11.22 0.93 22.76
CA PHE A 698 10.16 1.71 22.13
C PHE A 698 10.72 2.49 20.96
N ILE A 699 9.99 2.51 19.84
CA ILE A 699 10.32 3.26 18.61
C ILE A 699 9.11 4.13 18.27
N HIS A 700 9.25 5.47 18.26
CA HIS A 700 8.09 6.35 18.10
C HIS A 700 8.42 7.66 17.37
N GLY A 701 7.53 8.09 16.46
CA GLY A 701 7.59 9.40 15.83
C GLY A 701 7.11 10.51 16.77
N GLU A 702 7.82 11.64 16.83
CA GLU A 702 7.47 12.74 17.74
C GLU A 702 6.19 13.48 17.32
N LEU A 703 5.83 13.40 16.04
CA LEU A 703 4.63 14.03 15.49
C LEU A 703 3.49 13.00 15.24
N ASP A 704 3.55 11.84 15.86
CA ASP A 704 2.52 10.82 15.73
C ASP A 704 1.25 11.24 16.47
N ASN A 705 0.20 11.52 15.70
CA ASN A 705 -1.14 11.79 16.22
C ASN A 705 -2.09 10.62 16.06
N ASP A 706 -1.71 9.58 15.30
CA ASP A 706 -2.49 8.33 15.21
C ASP A 706 -2.41 7.59 16.56
N VAL A 707 -1.19 7.37 17.05
CA VAL A 707 -0.89 6.94 18.41
C VAL A 707 0.08 7.95 19.01
N HIS A 708 -0.42 8.86 19.84
CA HIS A 708 0.40 9.93 20.37
C HIS A 708 1.57 9.38 21.19
N ILE A 709 2.75 10.02 21.05
CA ILE A 709 4.01 9.57 21.67
C ILE A 709 3.91 9.37 23.21
N THR A 710 2.99 10.07 23.87
CA THR A 710 2.72 9.90 25.31
C THR A 710 2.42 8.45 25.67
N GLN A 711 1.83 7.68 24.76
CA GLN A 711 1.54 6.26 24.98
C GLN A 711 2.83 5.44 25.20
N ALA A 712 3.87 5.71 24.42
CA ALA A 712 5.17 5.10 24.62
C ALA A 712 5.89 5.67 25.87
N GLU A 713 5.76 6.98 26.12
CA GLU A 713 6.35 7.64 27.29
C GLU A 713 5.79 7.09 28.62
N GLU A 714 4.47 6.89 28.72
CA GLU A 714 3.82 6.31 29.90
C GLU A 714 4.40 4.92 30.22
N MET A 715 4.47 4.03 29.24
CA MET A 715 4.99 2.67 29.44
C MET A 715 6.51 2.68 29.69
N TYR A 716 7.27 3.48 28.94
CA TYR A 716 8.71 3.66 29.13
C TYR A 716 9.03 4.09 30.56
N MET A 717 8.37 5.13 31.09
CA MET A 717 8.58 5.63 32.43
C MET A 717 8.21 4.58 33.50
N ALA A 718 7.12 3.85 33.30
CA ALA A 718 6.71 2.78 34.21
C ALA A 718 7.78 1.68 34.29
N LEU A 719 8.30 1.20 33.17
CA LEU A 719 9.31 0.15 33.11
C LEU A 719 10.65 0.63 33.66
N ARG A 720 11.10 1.85 33.33
CA ARG A 720 12.33 2.44 33.86
C ARG A 720 12.30 2.59 35.38
N ARG A 721 11.18 3.06 35.96
CA ARG A 721 10.98 3.18 37.41
C ARG A 721 11.05 1.84 38.12
N ARG A 722 10.71 0.78 37.43
CA ARG A 722 10.77 -0.60 37.92
C ARG A 722 12.16 -1.25 37.78
N GLY A 723 13.11 -0.59 37.15
CA GLY A 723 14.44 -1.12 36.89
C GLY A 723 14.51 -2.07 35.68
N VAL A 724 13.45 -2.18 34.87
CA VAL A 724 13.48 -2.95 33.62
C VAL A 724 14.35 -2.20 32.62
N GLU A 725 15.25 -2.91 31.94
CA GLU A 725 16.08 -2.31 30.89
C GLU A 725 15.21 -1.88 29.73
N THR A 726 15.13 -0.56 29.50
CA THR A 726 14.20 0.03 28.55
C THR A 726 14.81 1.25 27.87
N VAL A 727 14.63 1.34 26.56
CA VAL A 727 15.07 2.47 25.73
C VAL A 727 13.86 3.01 24.96
N LEU A 728 13.75 4.33 24.82
CA LEU A 728 12.80 5.01 23.96
C LEU A 728 13.58 5.77 22.87
N ALA A 729 13.47 5.28 21.63
CA ALA A 729 13.99 5.95 20.45
C ALA A 729 12.90 6.86 19.87
N ARG A 730 13.13 8.18 19.93
CA ARG A 730 12.23 9.22 19.44
C ARG A 730 12.73 9.72 18.11
N TYR A 731 11.83 9.76 17.13
CA TYR A 731 12.18 10.20 15.78
C TYR A 731 11.54 11.56 15.48
N PRO A 732 12.35 12.64 15.42
CA PRO A 732 11.84 13.98 15.14
C PRO A 732 11.27 14.06 13.72
N ARG A 733 10.23 14.86 13.52
CA ARG A 733 9.53 15.10 12.25
C ARG A 733 8.75 13.89 11.72
N GLU A 734 8.78 12.74 12.38
CA GLU A 734 8.06 11.54 11.98
C GLU A 734 6.71 11.41 12.68
N GLY A 735 5.73 10.90 11.92
CA GLY A 735 4.42 10.51 12.42
C GLY A 735 4.33 9.01 12.68
N HIS A 736 3.12 8.45 12.49
CA HIS A 736 2.81 7.04 12.72
C HIS A 736 3.63 6.09 11.83
N GLY A 737 3.88 6.48 10.58
CA GLY A 737 4.80 5.83 9.66
C GLY A 737 5.99 6.72 9.34
N PHE A 738 7.20 6.18 9.36
CA PHE A 738 8.41 6.95 9.07
C PHE A 738 8.54 7.25 7.58
N ARG A 739 8.75 8.52 7.26
CA ARG A 739 8.87 9.02 5.90
C ARG A 739 10.32 9.16 5.46
N GLU A 740 11.20 9.62 6.37
CA GLU A 740 12.61 9.81 6.05
C GLU A 740 13.30 8.45 5.91
N PRO A 741 13.93 8.15 4.77
CA PRO A 741 14.63 6.88 4.54
C PRO A 741 15.64 6.52 5.64
N ARG A 742 16.43 7.50 6.11
CA ARG A 742 17.41 7.29 7.19
C ARG A 742 16.74 6.84 8.51
N HIS A 743 15.58 7.39 8.83
CA HIS A 743 14.84 6.99 10.03
C HIS A 743 14.28 5.57 9.90
N ARG A 744 13.81 5.17 8.71
CA ARG A 744 13.35 3.80 8.45
C ARG A 744 14.48 2.79 8.58
N GLU A 745 15.66 3.10 8.05
CA GLU A 745 16.85 2.26 8.17
C GLU A 745 17.31 2.14 9.62
N ASP A 746 17.51 3.26 10.32
CA ASP A 746 17.94 3.32 11.71
C ASP A 746 16.95 2.58 12.63
N ALA A 747 15.64 2.72 12.46
CA ALA A 747 14.65 2.02 13.24
C ALA A 747 14.74 0.49 13.08
N LEU A 748 14.97 0.02 11.87
CA LEU A 748 15.17 -1.41 11.61
C LEU A 748 16.51 -1.91 12.16
N GLU A 749 17.58 -1.14 12.05
CA GLU A 749 18.88 -1.47 12.63
C GLU A 749 18.81 -1.56 14.16
N ARG A 750 18.14 -0.60 14.83
CA ARG A 750 17.91 -0.63 16.28
C ARG A 750 17.09 -1.86 16.69
N THR A 751 16.04 -2.17 15.93
CA THR A 751 15.23 -3.37 16.17
C THR A 751 16.07 -4.64 16.12
N ILE A 752 16.88 -4.79 15.09
CA ILE A 752 17.78 -5.94 14.92
C ILE A 752 18.84 -5.96 16.03
N GLY A 753 19.48 -4.83 16.31
CA GLY A 753 20.49 -4.71 17.36
C GLY A 753 19.93 -5.04 18.74
N TRP A 754 18.67 -4.68 19.03
CA TRP A 754 18.00 -5.05 20.27
C TRP A 754 17.78 -6.56 20.38
N PHE A 755 17.30 -7.20 19.31
CA PHE A 755 17.15 -8.65 19.28
C PHE A 755 18.49 -9.37 19.32
N ASP A 756 19.52 -8.91 18.60
CA ASP A 756 20.86 -9.50 18.62
C ASP A 756 21.44 -9.49 20.04
N LYS A 757 21.22 -8.43 20.83
CA LYS A 757 21.71 -8.29 22.20
C LYS A 757 21.12 -9.33 23.15
N TYR A 758 19.84 -9.70 23.01
CA TYR A 758 19.16 -10.55 24.00
C TYR A 758 18.85 -11.96 23.48
N LEU A 759 18.90 -12.20 22.18
CA LEU A 759 18.52 -13.49 21.61
C LEU A 759 19.71 -14.25 21.00
N LYS A 760 20.86 -13.62 20.83
CA LYS A 760 22.11 -14.24 20.40
C LYS A 760 23.12 -14.28 21.51
#